data_7634c2b4f0d61111106b5dc321d591a2
#
_entry.id   7634c2b4f0d61111106b5dc321d591a2
#
_cell.length_a   1.000
_cell.length_b   1.000
_cell.length_c   1.000
_cell.angle_alpha   90.00
_cell.angle_beta   90.00
_cell.angle_gamma   90.00
#
_symmetry.space_group_name_H-M   'P 1'
#
loop_
_entity.id
_entity.type
_entity.pdbx_description
1 polymer ?
#
loop_
_entity_poly.entity_id
_entity_poly.type
_entity_poly.pdbx_seq_one_letter_code
_entity_poly.pdbx_strand_id
1 'polypeptide(L)'
;MRKLGLYLLVLAWGFPAAAQEFNLSDARIPIAELHGLGHFHTGDDPHWSEPGFDDSAWPLARIDQPWSTQGFTSDSGFAWYRFKIVVSPGSSQLGFYYPNPFDCYELYVDGRLAAKYGGMPPNPRVFPTVNYQPAVQRIPDELVPAGGTVQVALRVWHWPYWTFTAPGPYLPLYLGDARLLEAQRQLRISDNVLGVSGFNLLLVACLIGCCAGLGLFLLRPGEFEYLWFAGAELGLASLAWSRSYQAAFTMDFHTHFLWESLSYLAFDICWPTFIVRFLGQPRRRLYWTTITLAIATFLTFAPYLFQWTSAAAFIVLVYLTSTLMQTGFLLLVWIPARRGSADARLLLAPTLLYAFANLARGTLLVGLILDPLDHSLWDRYNSILTWPFTFSVESLADFITQAAVLAIVVLRFARKSRDEERLANEIESARAVQQVLVPAENPSIPGFAIEAVYKPAGEVGGDFFQMVPTASGGVLIVIGDVSGKGMPAAMTVSLLVGTFRTLAHYTQSPGEILDAMNQRMLARSQGGFTTCLVLRVDADGTLTAANAGHLAPYIDGKEFATESGLPLGLAAEAHFEESSFPMLPLARLTLITDGVVEARSASGELFGFDRTAVIASESAETIAQAAQAFGQEDDITVLTLQFSPVEVIHA
;
A
#
# COMPACT_ATOMS: atom_id res chain seq x y z
N MET A 1 -22.84 57.99 24.34
CA MET A 1 -24.25 58.39 24.23
C MET A 1 -25.11 57.18 24.54
N ARG A 2 -25.85 57.33 25.62
CA ARG A 2 -26.70 56.29 26.23
C ARG A 2 -27.91 56.02 25.34
N LYS A 3 -28.17 54.72 25.02
CA LYS A 3 -29.50 54.28 24.61
C LYS A 3 -30.09 53.43 25.72
N LEU A 4 -31.03 54.06 26.40
CA LEU A 4 -31.97 53.42 27.31
C LEU A 4 -32.84 52.48 26.50
N GLY A 5 -32.75 51.18 26.73
CA GLY A 5 -33.70 50.21 26.24
C GLY A 5 -34.89 50.12 27.21
N LEU A 6 -36.04 50.43 26.70
CA LEU A 6 -37.33 50.34 27.39
C LEU A 6 -37.68 48.85 27.53
N TYR A 7 -37.61 48.32 28.76
CA TYR A 7 -38.17 46.99 29.08
C TYR A 7 -39.69 47.16 29.21
N LEU A 8 -40.40 46.75 28.14
CA LEU A 8 -41.83 46.45 28.21
C LEU A 8 -42.00 45.15 28.98
N LEU A 9 -42.43 45.25 30.22
CA LEU A 9 -43.00 44.17 31.00
C LEU A 9 -44.31 43.77 30.36
N VAL A 10 -44.28 42.81 29.44
CA VAL A 10 -45.47 42.09 29.04
C VAL A 10 -45.75 41.09 30.17
N LEU A 11 -46.70 41.44 31.01
CA LEU A 11 -47.36 40.51 31.90
C LEU A 11 -47.98 39.38 31.02
N ALA A 12 -47.22 38.32 30.80
CA ALA A 12 -47.74 37.08 30.25
C ALA A 12 -48.73 36.53 31.28
N TRP A 13 -49.99 36.71 31.02
CA TRP A 13 -51.01 35.91 31.65
C TRP A 13 -50.70 34.48 31.25
N GLY A 14 -50.15 33.69 32.19
CA GLY A 14 -49.90 32.27 31.99
C GLY A 14 -51.25 31.56 31.83
N PHE A 15 -51.61 31.32 30.60
CA PHE A 15 -52.56 30.25 30.35
C PHE A 15 -51.95 28.97 30.91
N PRO A 16 -52.73 28.18 31.67
CA PRO A 16 -52.21 26.89 32.09
C PRO A 16 -51.84 26.10 30.83
N ALA A 17 -50.58 25.69 30.73
CA ALA A 17 -50.15 24.83 29.65
C ALA A 17 -50.95 23.53 29.77
N ALA A 18 -51.73 23.19 28.77
CA ALA A 18 -52.47 21.96 28.67
C ALA A 18 -51.82 21.04 27.63
N ALA A 19 -51.96 19.74 27.78
CA ALA A 19 -51.56 18.79 26.77
C ALA A 19 -52.23 19.14 25.43
N GLN A 20 -51.46 19.10 24.37
CA GLN A 20 -51.95 19.45 23.05
C GLN A 20 -52.81 18.32 22.49
N GLU A 21 -53.98 18.69 21.91
CA GLU A 21 -54.75 17.78 21.09
C GLU A 21 -54.32 17.86 19.63
N PHE A 22 -53.91 16.73 19.06
CA PHE A 22 -53.50 16.65 17.65
C PHE A 22 -54.73 16.32 16.80
N ASN A 23 -54.97 17.12 15.77
CA ASN A 23 -56.19 17.03 14.96
C ASN A 23 -55.93 16.45 13.57
N LEU A 24 -56.42 15.23 13.30
CA LEU A 24 -56.41 14.54 12.00
C LEU A 24 -57.74 14.73 11.25
N SER A 25 -58.65 15.58 11.75
CA SER A 25 -59.96 15.78 11.11
C SER A 25 -59.93 16.69 9.89
N ASP A 26 -58.84 17.40 9.65
CA ASP A 26 -58.68 18.21 8.44
C ASP A 26 -58.23 17.33 7.26
N ALA A 27 -59.15 17.09 6.32
CA ALA A 27 -58.87 16.31 5.11
C ALA A 27 -57.74 16.93 4.21
N ARG A 28 -57.30 18.17 4.48
CA ARG A 28 -56.17 18.81 3.80
C ARG A 28 -54.83 18.44 4.40
N ILE A 29 -54.79 17.91 5.62
CA ILE A 29 -53.56 17.52 6.32
C ILE A 29 -53.68 16.04 6.71
N PRO A 30 -53.42 15.11 5.77
CA PRO A 30 -53.61 13.67 6.02
C PRO A 30 -52.50 13.07 6.92
N ILE A 31 -51.53 13.87 7.34
CA ILE A 31 -50.44 13.51 8.25
C ILE A 31 -50.36 14.58 9.34
N ALA A 32 -50.44 14.19 10.58
CA ALA A 32 -50.13 15.04 11.72
C ALA A 32 -48.71 14.86 12.17
N GLU A 33 -47.97 15.93 12.26
CA GLU A 33 -46.68 16.01 12.98
C GLU A 33 -46.99 16.13 14.47
N LEU A 34 -46.56 15.16 15.27
CA LEU A 34 -46.73 15.18 16.71
C LEU A 34 -45.58 16.01 17.34
N HIS A 35 -45.65 17.32 17.17
CA HIS A 35 -44.76 18.30 17.80
C HIS A 35 -45.58 19.11 18.81
N GLY A 36 -45.29 19.01 20.09
CA GLY A 36 -46.05 19.70 21.10
C GLY A 36 -45.90 19.07 22.47
N LEU A 37 -46.79 19.48 23.38
CA LEU A 37 -46.75 19.03 24.76
C LEU A 37 -47.66 17.83 24.98
N GLY A 38 -47.12 16.76 25.57
CA GLY A 38 -47.86 15.64 26.13
C GLY A 38 -47.63 15.50 27.63
N HIS A 39 -48.54 14.86 28.32
CA HIS A 39 -48.30 14.44 29.71
C HIS A 39 -47.17 13.43 29.72
N PHE A 40 -46.17 13.63 30.60
CA PHE A 40 -44.96 12.84 30.64
C PHE A 40 -44.66 12.30 32.04
N HIS A 41 -44.21 11.06 32.12
CA HIS A 41 -43.76 10.48 33.39
C HIS A 41 -42.60 9.49 33.14
N THR A 42 -41.58 9.56 33.98
CA THR A 42 -40.51 8.55 34.03
C THR A 42 -40.94 7.38 34.91
N GLY A 43 -40.52 6.18 34.55
CA GLY A 43 -40.90 4.95 35.22
C GLY A 43 -41.76 4.07 34.32
N ASP A 44 -42.30 2.99 34.87
CA ASP A 44 -43.02 2.00 34.09
C ASP A 44 -44.19 1.38 34.89
N ASP A 45 -45.42 1.67 34.44
CA ASP A 45 -46.61 1.02 34.91
C ASP A 45 -47.56 0.74 33.72
N PRO A 46 -47.88 -0.52 33.43
CA PRO A 46 -48.79 -0.88 32.34
C PRO A 46 -50.16 -0.22 32.39
N HIS A 47 -50.67 0.14 33.57
CA HIS A 47 -51.96 0.85 33.74
C HIS A 47 -51.92 2.24 33.11
N TRP A 48 -50.76 2.80 32.88
CA TRP A 48 -50.62 4.10 32.23
C TRP A 48 -51.04 4.10 30.75
N SER A 49 -51.23 2.92 30.18
CA SER A 49 -51.83 2.78 28.85
C SER A 49 -53.35 2.96 28.84
N GLU A 50 -54.05 2.79 29.98
CA GLU A 50 -55.50 2.78 30.05
C GLU A 50 -56.11 4.15 29.75
N PRO A 51 -57.17 4.24 28.94
CA PRO A 51 -57.80 5.53 28.59
C PRO A 51 -58.37 6.29 29.78
N GLY A 52 -58.80 5.57 30.83
CA GLY A 52 -59.37 6.14 32.05
C GLY A 52 -58.35 6.54 33.12
N PHE A 53 -57.05 6.35 32.87
CA PHE A 53 -56.00 6.75 33.81
C PHE A 53 -55.94 8.26 33.94
N ASP A 54 -55.95 8.78 35.19
CA ASP A 54 -55.83 10.21 35.48
C ASP A 54 -54.35 10.64 35.43
N ASP A 55 -53.97 11.31 34.35
CA ASP A 55 -52.63 11.86 34.11
C ASP A 55 -52.53 13.36 34.38
N SER A 56 -53.55 13.96 35.00
CA SER A 56 -53.64 15.40 35.26
C SER A 56 -52.49 15.94 36.15
N ALA A 57 -51.94 15.07 37.00
CA ALA A 57 -50.79 15.41 37.86
C ALA A 57 -49.43 15.28 37.17
N TRP A 58 -49.37 14.77 35.94
CA TRP A 58 -48.13 14.58 35.22
C TRP A 58 -47.62 15.90 34.67
N PRO A 59 -46.30 16.17 34.73
CA PRO A 59 -45.70 17.29 34.05
C PRO A 59 -45.87 17.19 32.53
N LEU A 60 -45.82 18.32 31.87
CA LEU A 60 -45.86 18.40 30.41
C LEU A 60 -44.44 18.37 29.86
N ALA A 61 -44.23 17.54 28.84
CA ALA A 61 -42.99 17.48 28.09
C ALA A 61 -43.24 17.53 26.59
N ARG A 62 -42.32 18.08 25.83
CA ARG A 62 -42.38 18.02 24.36
C ARG A 62 -42.16 16.59 23.89
N ILE A 63 -43.01 16.15 22.97
CA ILE A 63 -42.96 14.79 22.41
C ILE A 63 -41.86 14.63 21.37
N ASP A 64 -41.36 15.74 20.82
CA ASP A 64 -40.37 15.82 19.74
C ASP A 64 -38.96 16.22 20.22
N GLN A 65 -38.73 16.19 21.53
CA GLN A 65 -37.43 16.51 22.14
C GLN A 65 -37.09 15.49 23.23
N PRO A 66 -35.79 15.17 23.41
CA PRO A 66 -35.34 14.31 24.49
C PRO A 66 -35.75 14.86 25.85
N TRP A 67 -36.20 13.96 26.76
CA TRP A 67 -36.70 14.40 28.08
C TRP A 67 -35.58 14.93 28.98
N SER A 68 -34.30 14.49 28.82
CA SER A 68 -33.18 15.02 29.59
C SER A 68 -32.92 16.50 29.29
N THR A 69 -33.15 16.96 28.06
CA THR A 69 -33.00 18.38 27.67
C THR A 69 -34.12 19.26 28.23
N GLN A 70 -35.17 18.66 28.73
CA GLN A 70 -36.33 19.32 29.31
C GLN A 70 -36.34 19.35 30.87
N GLY A 71 -35.22 18.93 31.49
CA GLY A 71 -35.04 18.97 32.93
C GLY A 71 -35.48 17.73 33.70
N PHE A 72 -35.79 16.64 32.99
CA PHE A 72 -36.08 15.37 33.64
C PHE A 72 -34.79 14.58 33.88
N THR A 73 -34.58 14.19 35.16
CA THR A 73 -33.27 13.69 35.63
C THR A 73 -32.99 12.22 35.35
N SER A 74 -33.89 11.48 34.68
CA SER A 74 -33.67 10.09 34.32
C SER A 74 -32.95 10.01 32.97
N ASP A 75 -31.68 9.68 32.99
CA ASP A 75 -30.85 9.52 31.77
C ASP A 75 -31.04 8.16 31.09
N SER A 76 -31.88 7.26 31.65
CA SER A 76 -32.15 5.94 31.10
C SER A 76 -33.41 5.32 31.74
N GLY A 77 -33.89 4.26 31.11
CA GLY A 77 -35.02 3.51 31.61
C GLY A 77 -36.33 3.80 30.86
N PHE A 78 -37.45 3.54 31.53
CA PHE A 78 -38.77 3.75 30.94
C PHE A 78 -39.27 5.16 31.14
N ALA A 79 -39.97 5.65 30.11
CA ALA A 79 -40.78 6.87 30.18
C ALA A 79 -42.06 6.71 29.35
N TRP A 80 -43.08 7.44 29.74
CA TRP A 80 -44.38 7.43 29.07
C TRP A 80 -44.78 8.84 28.69
N TYR A 81 -45.30 8.98 27.45
CA TYR A 81 -45.96 10.16 26.94
C TYR A 81 -47.44 9.84 26.73
N ARG A 82 -48.35 10.71 27.18
CA ARG A 82 -49.80 10.57 26.96
C ARG A 82 -50.33 11.84 26.30
N PHE A 83 -51.11 11.67 25.24
CA PHE A 83 -51.68 12.77 24.46
C PHE A 83 -52.95 12.31 23.75
N LYS A 84 -53.75 13.27 23.32
CA LYS A 84 -55.03 12.99 22.65
C LYS A 84 -54.92 13.31 21.16
N ILE A 85 -55.59 12.50 20.36
CA ILE A 85 -55.70 12.68 18.91
C ILE A 85 -57.15 12.70 18.51
N VAL A 86 -57.54 13.71 17.73
CA VAL A 86 -58.87 13.79 17.10
C VAL A 86 -58.80 13.14 15.74
N VAL A 87 -59.59 12.08 15.54
CA VAL A 87 -59.64 11.31 14.29
C VAL A 87 -60.93 11.60 13.54
N SER A 88 -60.85 11.81 12.22
CA SER A 88 -62.03 12.00 11.38
C SER A 88 -62.85 10.72 11.21
N PRO A 89 -64.20 10.83 11.07
CA PRO A 89 -65.03 9.70 10.67
C PRO A 89 -64.55 9.11 9.33
N GLY A 90 -64.37 7.78 9.32
CA GLY A 90 -63.97 7.10 8.10
C GLY A 90 -62.44 7.08 7.82
N SER A 91 -61.62 7.54 8.75
CA SER A 91 -60.17 7.36 8.69
C SER A 91 -59.85 5.88 8.71
N SER A 92 -59.32 5.34 7.61
CA SER A 92 -58.87 3.97 7.50
C SER A 92 -57.39 3.98 7.13
N GLN A 93 -56.67 2.89 7.43
CA GLN A 93 -55.26 2.72 7.11
C GLN A 93 -54.35 3.76 7.79
N LEU A 94 -54.63 4.08 9.05
CA LEU A 94 -53.73 4.93 9.82
C LEU A 94 -52.39 4.23 10.06
N GLY A 95 -51.31 5.00 9.97
CA GLY A 95 -49.94 4.58 10.27
C GLY A 95 -49.31 5.47 11.32
N PHE A 96 -48.39 4.91 12.04
CA PHE A 96 -47.47 5.61 12.93
C PHE A 96 -46.07 5.51 12.41
N TYR A 97 -45.35 6.61 12.34
CA TYR A 97 -43.98 6.67 11.92
C TYR A 97 -43.14 7.46 12.90
N TYR A 98 -42.15 6.77 13.48
CA TYR A 98 -41.16 7.36 14.36
C TYR A 98 -39.81 7.35 13.60
N PRO A 99 -39.40 8.45 12.96
CA PRO A 99 -38.16 8.51 12.24
C PRO A 99 -36.99 8.44 13.22
N ASN A 100 -35.96 7.67 12.85
CA ASN A 100 -34.71 7.58 13.58
C ASN A 100 -34.85 7.25 15.09
N PRO A 101 -35.57 6.17 15.48
CA PRO A 101 -35.69 5.81 16.87
C PRO A 101 -34.37 5.22 17.37
N PHE A 102 -33.76 5.88 18.34
CA PHE A 102 -32.65 5.33 19.11
C PHE A 102 -33.14 4.52 20.30
N ASP A 103 -34.46 4.58 20.58
CA ASP A 103 -35.15 3.96 21.69
C ASP A 103 -36.05 2.84 21.20
N CYS A 104 -36.36 1.91 22.08
CA CYS A 104 -37.46 0.98 21.86
C CYS A 104 -38.76 1.67 22.26
N TYR A 105 -39.87 1.38 21.56
CA TYR A 105 -41.17 1.95 21.92
C TYR A 105 -42.32 0.97 21.73
N GLU A 106 -43.37 1.21 22.49
CA GLU A 106 -44.69 0.62 22.32
C GLU A 106 -45.72 1.75 22.27
N LEU A 107 -46.57 1.72 21.24
CA LEU A 107 -47.66 2.67 21.06
C LEU A 107 -48.98 2.01 21.42
N TYR A 108 -49.70 2.59 22.35
CA TYR A 108 -51.03 2.15 22.78
C TYR A 108 -52.07 3.16 22.30
N VAL A 109 -53.16 2.64 21.78
CA VAL A 109 -54.36 3.39 21.36
C VAL A 109 -55.54 2.88 22.18
N ASP A 110 -56.15 3.75 22.98
CA ASP A 110 -57.20 3.40 23.93
C ASP A 110 -56.89 2.14 24.77
N GLY A 111 -55.66 2.06 25.29
CA GLY A 111 -55.16 0.98 26.13
C GLY A 111 -54.75 -0.30 25.40
N ARG A 112 -54.89 -0.36 24.08
CA ARG A 112 -54.50 -1.53 23.28
C ARG A 112 -53.22 -1.27 22.54
N LEU A 113 -52.30 -2.25 22.51
CA LEU A 113 -51.06 -2.17 21.78
C LEU A 113 -51.32 -2.07 20.27
N ALA A 114 -50.96 -0.95 19.67
CA ALA A 114 -51.14 -0.66 18.23
C ALA A 114 -49.88 -0.81 17.41
N ALA A 115 -48.71 -0.47 17.97
CA ALA A 115 -47.42 -0.55 17.29
C ALA A 115 -46.28 -0.84 18.27
N LYS A 116 -45.21 -1.49 17.79
CA LYS A 116 -44.07 -1.83 18.60
C LYS A 116 -42.77 -1.77 17.78
N TYR A 117 -41.73 -1.28 18.41
CA TYR A 117 -40.37 -1.27 17.82
C TYR A 117 -39.31 -1.65 18.86
N GLY A 118 -38.42 -2.53 18.48
CA GLY A 118 -37.37 -3.05 19.35
C GLY A 118 -37.89 -3.99 20.44
N GLY A 119 -36.98 -4.36 21.35
CA GLY A 119 -37.27 -5.22 22.49
C GLY A 119 -37.14 -4.47 23.80
N MET A 120 -38.10 -4.68 24.71
CA MET A 120 -38.11 -4.08 26.03
C MET A 120 -37.88 -5.13 27.13
N PRO A 121 -37.31 -4.75 28.31
CA PRO A 121 -37.27 -5.64 29.47
C PRO A 121 -38.69 -6.21 29.81
N PRO A 122 -38.79 -7.43 30.36
CA PRO A 122 -37.74 -8.24 30.96
C PRO A 122 -36.94 -9.13 29.95
N ASN A 123 -37.18 -8.96 28.67
CA ASN A 123 -36.45 -9.75 27.65
C ASN A 123 -35.29 -8.94 27.06
N PRO A 124 -34.10 -8.92 27.72
CA PRO A 124 -32.97 -8.04 27.36
C PRO A 124 -32.22 -8.49 26.10
N ARG A 125 -32.70 -9.50 25.37
CA ARG A 125 -32.00 -10.07 24.21
C ARG A 125 -32.28 -9.39 22.87
N VAL A 126 -33.20 -8.44 22.84
CA VAL A 126 -33.53 -7.71 21.62
C VAL A 126 -32.94 -6.31 21.72
N PHE A 127 -31.75 -6.17 21.19
CA PHE A 127 -31.05 -4.89 21.10
C PHE A 127 -31.76 -3.95 20.11
N PRO A 128 -31.67 -2.63 20.30
CA PRO A 128 -32.14 -1.71 19.29
C PRO A 128 -31.41 -2.00 17.97
N THR A 129 -32.18 -2.06 16.90
CA THR A 129 -31.59 -2.10 15.57
C THR A 129 -31.02 -0.71 15.27
N VAL A 130 -29.81 -0.65 14.73
CA VAL A 130 -29.31 0.59 14.14
C VAL A 130 -30.06 0.80 12.84
N ASN A 131 -31.19 1.46 12.93
CA ASN A 131 -32.04 1.74 11.78
C ASN A 131 -32.53 3.18 11.84
N TYR A 132 -32.01 3.99 10.96
CA TYR A 132 -32.41 5.40 10.87
C TYR A 132 -33.80 5.60 10.25
N GLN A 133 -34.40 4.55 9.66
CA GLN A 133 -35.67 4.64 8.96
C GLN A 133 -36.50 3.37 9.17
N PRO A 134 -37.10 3.16 10.37
CA PRO A 134 -37.92 1.99 10.61
C PRO A 134 -39.15 2.00 9.69
N ALA A 135 -39.77 0.84 9.54
CA ALA A 135 -41.00 0.73 8.77
C ALA A 135 -42.12 1.54 9.39
N VAL A 136 -43.01 2.08 8.58
CA VAL A 136 -44.25 2.66 9.05
C VAL A 136 -45.08 1.56 9.70
N GLN A 137 -45.48 1.76 10.96
CA GLN A 137 -46.32 0.81 11.71
C GLN A 137 -47.79 1.09 11.40
N ARG A 138 -48.49 0.13 10.80
CA ARG A 138 -49.93 0.27 10.58
C ARG A 138 -50.68 0.07 11.89
N ILE A 139 -51.54 1.02 12.21
CA ILE A 139 -52.46 0.88 13.33
C ILE A 139 -53.63 -0.02 12.87
N PRO A 140 -53.97 -1.10 13.60
CA PRO A 140 -55.11 -1.94 13.25
C PRO A 140 -56.43 -1.11 13.17
N ASP A 141 -57.18 -1.26 12.08
CA ASP A 141 -58.42 -0.49 11.86
C ASP A 141 -59.44 -0.67 13.00
N GLU A 142 -59.36 -1.80 13.69
CA GLU A 142 -60.20 -2.11 14.87
C GLU A 142 -59.93 -1.19 16.09
N LEU A 143 -58.75 -0.55 16.11
CA LEU A 143 -58.34 0.38 17.17
C LEU A 143 -58.64 1.83 16.81
N VAL A 144 -59.09 2.07 15.59
CA VAL A 144 -59.40 3.43 15.10
C VAL A 144 -60.90 3.65 15.27
N PRO A 145 -61.36 4.54 16.16
CA PRO A 145 -62.80 4.80 16.32
C PRO A 145 -63.39 5.42 15.06
N ALA A 146 -64.67 5.25 14.87
CA ALA A 146 -65.44 5.81 13.75
C ALA A 146 -65.47 7.36 13.70
N GLY A 147 -64.66 8.00 14.50
CA GLY A 147 -64.49 9.45 14.68
C GLY A 147 -64.49 9.79 16.19
N GLY A 148 -63.89 10.93 16.52
CA GLY A 148 -63.77 11.40 17.90
C GLY A 148 -62.36 11.46 18.43
N THR A 149 -62.20 11.62 19.74
CA THR A 149 -60.90 11.76 20.40
C THR A 149 -60.43 10.41 20.92
N VAL A 150 -59.21 10.05 20.61
CA VAL A 150 -58.52 8.81 21.02
C VAL A 150 -57.39 9.16 21.99
N GLN A 151 -57.29 8.37 23.08
CA GLN A 151 -56.13 8.47 23.96
C GLN A 151 -54.98 7.66 23.41
N VAL A 152 -53.85 8.32 23.21
CA VAL A 152 -52.60 7.65 22.80
C VAL A 152 -51.61 7.68 23.97
N ALA A 153 -50.98 6.54 24.22
CA ALA A 153 -49.90 6.42 25.18
C ALA A 153 -48.67 5.81 24.46
N LEU A 154 -47.56 6.51 24.52
CA LEU A 154 -46.28 6.07 23.96
C LEU A 154 -45.35 5.70 25.11
N ARG A 155 -45.08 4.42 25.26
CA ARG A 155 -44.10 3.86 26.18
C ARG A 155 -42.78 3.80 25.50
N VAL A 156 -41.77 4.47 26.04
CA VAL A 156 -40.40 4.52 25.49
C VAL A 156 -39.45 3.88 26.48
N TRP A 157 -38.54 3.08 25.99
CA TRP A 157 -37.48 2.54 26.81
C TRP A 157 -36.14 2.92 26.21
N HIS A 158 -35.38 3.74 26.97
CA HIS A 158 -34.05 4.16 26.63
C HIS A 158 -33.03 3.21 27.26
N TRP A 159 -32.16 2.64 26.43
CA TRP A 159 -31.15 1.70 26.87
C TRP A 159 -30.10 2.39 27.74
N PRO A 160 -29.83 1.94 28.99
CA PRO A 160 -28.90 2.61 29.89
C PRO A 160 -27.42 2.66 29.41
N TYR A 161 -27.06 1.80 28.48
CA TYR A 161 -25.72 1.77 27.91
C TYR A 161 -25.58 2.54 26.59
N TRP A 162 -26.71 3.06 26.05
CA TRP A 162 -26.74 3.81 24.78
C TRP A 162 -26.69 5.32 25.05
N THR A 163 -25.52 5.82 25.49
CA THR A 163 -25.38 7.22 25.88
C THR A 163 -24.85 8.11 24.73
N PHE A 164 -24.93 7.64 23.48
CA PHE A 164 -24.63 8.47 22.30
C PHE A 164 -25.73 9.48 22.00
N THR A 165 -26.90 9.26 22.55
CA THR A 165 -28.08 10.09 22.33
C THR A 165 -28.73 10.37 23.66
N ALA A 166 -29.35 11.53 23.82
CA ALA A 166 -30.22 11.79 24.96
C ALA A 166 -31.49 10.96 24.82
N PRO A 167 -32.10 10.57 25.94
CA PRO A 167 -33.27 9.68 25.94
C PRO A 167 -34.53 10.36 25.38
N GLY A 168 -35.25 9.65 24.50
CA GLY A 168 -36.54 10.09 23.93
C GLY A 168 -36.43 10.56 22.46
N PRO A 169 -37.56 10.97 21.90
CA PRO A 169 -37.62 11.41 20.52
C PRO A 169 -36.78 12.65 20.24
N TYR A 170 -36.05 12.64 19.13
CA TYR A 170 -35.25 13.78 18.62
C TYR A 170 -35.93 14.51 17.48
N LEU A 171 -36.91 13.87 16.86
CA LEU A 171 -37.63 14.34 15.69
C LEU A 171 -39.11 14.22 15.93
N PRO A 172 -39.95 15.01 15.27
CA PRO A 172 -41.38 14.86 15.34
C PRO A 172 -41.79 13.44 14.96
N LEU A 173 -42.75 12.91 15.72
CA LEU A 173 -43.44 11.67 15.40
C LEU A 173 -44.53 11.98 14.39
N TYR A 174 -44.89 11.01 13.58
CA TYR A 174 -45.88 11.21 12.52
C TYR A 174 -47.02 10.20 12.68
N LEU A 175 -48.24 10.70 12.57
CA LEU A 175 -49.43 9.87 12.54
C LEU A 175 -50.32 10.32 11.36
N GLY A 176 -50.88 9.38 10.60
CA GLY A 176 -51.70 9.73 9.45
C GLY A 176 -51.87 8.59 8.45
N ASP A 177 -52.17 8.90 7.21
CA ASP A 177 -52.30 7.88 6.16
C ASP A 177 -51.00 7.10 5.96
N ALA A 178 -51.10 5.78 6.15
CA ALA A 178 -49.91 4.90 6.11
C ALA A 178 -49.19 4.89 4.77
N ARG A 179 -49.92 5.15 3.65
CA ARG A 179 -49.28 5.20 2.30
C ARG A 179 -48.48 6.46 2.14
N LEU A 180 -49.00 7.60 2.63
CA LEU A 180 -48.30 8.88 2.57
C LEU A 180 -47.11 8.89 3.51
N LEU A 181 -47.24 8.30 4.70
CA LEU A 181 -46.12 8.11 5.63
C LEU A 181 -45.03 7.23 5.01
N GLU A 182 -45.39 6.18 4.28
CA GLU A 182 -44.44 5.32 3.58
C GLU A 182 -43.71 6.11 2.45
N ALA A 183 -44.45 6.95 1.70
CA ALA A 183 -43.83 7.82 0.72
C ALA A 183 -42.84 8.81 1.35
N GLN A 184 -43.22 9.39 2.52
CA GLN A 184 -42.33 10.28 3.27
C GLN A 184 -41.09 9.53 3.79
N ARG A 185 -41.26 8.31 4.26
CA ARG A 185 -40.13 7.43 4.66
C ARG A 185 -39.19 7.17 3.49
N GLN A 186 -39.70 6.88 2.29
CA GLN A 186 -38.87 6.66 1.10
C GLN A 186 -38.08 7.91 0.71
N LEU A 187 -38.69 9.09 0.80
CA LEU A 187 -37.95 10.34 0.58
C LEU A 187 -36.82 10.52 1.57
N ARG A 188 -37.05 10.25 2.87
CA ARG A 188 -35.99 10.32 3.89
C ARG A 188 -34.89 9.30 3.67
N ILE A 189 -35.20 8.08 3.22
CA ILE A 189 -34.17 7.10 2.82
C ILE A 189 -33.32 7.65 1.70
N SER A 190 -33.95 8.25 0.67
CA SER A 190 -33.22 8.87 -0.44
C SER A 190 -32.31 9.99 0.03
N ASP A 191 -32.78 10.86 0.92
CA ASP A 191 -32.01 11.95 1.51
C ASP A 191 -30.81 11.39 2.35
N ASN A 192 -31.02 10.34 3.11
CA ASN A 192 -29.95 9.69 3.87
C ASN A 192 -28.89 9.08 2.96
N VAL A 193 -29.30 8.38 1.89
CA VAL A 193 -28.39 7.81 0.88
C VAL A 193 -27.58 8.90 0.19
N LEU A 194 -28.21 10.03 -0.12
CA LEU A 194 -27.50 11.21 -0.64
C LEU A 194 -26.57 11.81 0.43
N GLY A 195 -27.00 11.86 1.67
CA GLY A 195 -26.20 12.34 2.80
C GLY A 195 -24.92 11.56 3.06
N VAL A 196 -24.85 10.29 2.65
CA VAL A 196 -23.64 9.45 2.73
C VAL A 196 -22.90 9.31 1.40
N SER A 197 -23.20 10.15 0.40
CA SER A 197 -22.60 10.07 -0.94
C SER A 197 -21.08 10.18 -0.93
N GLY A 198 -20.50 10.91 0.03
CA GLY A 198 -19.05 10.96 0.25
C GLY A 198 -18.45 9.60 0.60
N PHE A 199 -19.14 8.80 1.42
CA PHE A 199 -18.71 7.45 1.74
C PHE A 199 -18.88 6.48 0.56
N ASN A 200 -19.91 6.67 -0.28
CA ASN A 200 -20.08 5.91 -1.52
C ASN A 200 -18.92 6.15 -2.49
N LEU A 201 -18.48 7.40 -2.65
CA LEU A 201 -17.33 7.75 -3.47
C LEU A 201 -16.03 7.20 -2.88
N LEU A 202 -15.87 7.28 -1.56
CA LEU A 202 -14.73 6.68 -0.86
C LEU A 202 -14.69 5.17 -1.07
N LEU A 203 -15.83 4.47 -0.97
CA LEU A 203 -15.93 3.04 -1.25
C LEU A 203 -15.39 2.69 -2.65
N VAL A 204 -15.85 3.42 -3.67
CA VAL A 204 -15.39 3.19 -5.06
C VAL A 204 -13.89 3.46 -5.18
N ALA A 205 -13.39 4.54 -4.59
CA ALA A 205 -11.97 4.89 -4.61
C ALA A 205 -11.11 3.80 -3.95
N CYS A 206 -11.52 3.30 -2.78
CA CYS A 206 -10.83 2.22 -2.07
C CYS A 206 -10.87 0.89 -2.83
N LEU A 207 -11.98 0.56 -3.49
CA LEU A 207 -12.04 -0.64 -4.35
C LEU A 207 -11.09 -0.52 -5.56
N ILE A 208 -10.98 0.65 -6.17
CA ILE A 208 -9.99 0.93 -7.22
C ILE A 208 -8.58 0.79 -6.66
N GLY A 209 -8.29 1.35 -5.47
CA GLY A 209 -7.02 1.21 -4.78
C GLY A 209 -6.65 -0.24 -4.47
N CYS A 210 -7.63 -1.01 -3.97
CA CYS A 210 -7.47 -2.45 -3.71
C CYS A 210 -7.14 -3.23 -4.99
N CYS A 211 -7.91 -3.02 -6.06
CA CYS A 211 -7.66 -3.66 -7.36
C CYS A 211 -6.29 -3.27 -7.93
N ALA A 212 -5.90 -2.00 -7.83
CA ALA A 212 -4.59 -1.52 -8.25
C ALA A 212 -3.47 -2.18 -7.44
N GLY A 213 -3.60 -2.22 -6.11
CA GLY A 213 -2.62 -2.88 -5.23
C GLY A 213 -2.46 -4.37 -5.55
N LEU A 214 -3.55 -5.10 -5.75
CA LEU A 214 -3.51 -6.51 -6.16
C LEU A 214 -2.88 -6.67 -7.55
N GLY A 215 -3.23 -5.81 -8.52
CA GLY A 215 -2.64 -5.81 -9.86
C GLY A 215 -1.12 -5.58 -9.83
N LEU A 216 -0.66 -4.60 -9.05
CA LEU A 216 0.77 -4.32 -8.88
C LEU A 216 1.51 -5.49 -8.20
N PHE A 217 0.88 -6.13 -7.20
CA PHE A 217 1.43 -7.34 -6.58
C PHE A 217 1.52 -8.52 -7.55
N LEU A 218 0.51 -8.73 -8.41
CA LEU A 218 0.56 -9.78 -9.42
C LEU A 218 1.65 -9.55 -10.47
N LEU A 219 1.93 -8.28 -10.81
CA LEU A 219 3.03 -7.92 -11.71
C LEU A 219 4.40 -8.10 -11.04
N ARG A 220 4.48 -7.98 -9.69
CA ARG A 220 5.71 -8.13 -8.89
C ARG A 220 5.47 -8.89 -7.60
N PRO A 221 5.36 -10.23 -7.63
CA PRO A 221 5.00 -11.05 -6.47
C PRO A 221 6.00 -10.97 -5.30
N GLY A 222 7.22 -10.48 -5.53
CA GLY A 222 8.21 -10.25 -4.46
C GLY A 222 7.97 -8.99 -3.63
N GLU A 223 7.11 -8.08 -4.08
CA GLU A 223 6.87 -6.78 -3.45
C GLU A 223 5.57 -6.81 -2.62
N PHE A 224 5.63 -7.41 -1.43
CA PHE A 224 4.48 -7.58 -0.53
C PHE A 224 3.88 -6.28 -0.01
N GLU A 225 4.53 -5.11 -0.17
CA GLU A 225 3.95 -3.82 0.18
C GLU A 225 2.65 -3.54 -0.57
N TYR A 226 2.52 -3.95 -1.83
CA TYR A 226 1.29 -3.77 -2.60
C TYR A 226 0.14 -4.62 -2.07
N LEU A 227 0.42 -5.81 -1.55
CA LEU A 227 -0.60 -6.65 -0.91
C LEU A 227 -1.10 -6.02 0.39
N TRP A 228 -0.21 -5.43 1.21
CA TRP A 228 -0.60 -4.74 2.43
C TRP A 228 -1.36 -3.44 2.13
N PHE A 229 -1.00 -2.74 1.05
CA PHE A 229 -1.77 -1.60 0.56
C PHE A 229 -3.19 -2.02 0.17
N ALA A 230 -3.34 -3.08 -0.64
CA ALA A 230 -4.64 -3.62 -1.02
C ALA A 230 -5.49 -4.05 0.19
N GLY A 231 -4.86 -4.64 1.23
CA GLY A 231 -5.53 -4.99 2.48
C GLY A 231 -6.03 -3.78 3.26
N ALA A 232 -5.25 -2.69 3.31
CA ALA A 232 -5.66 -1.44 3.95
C ALA A 232 -6.85 -0.81 3.20
N GLU A 233 -6.79 -0.75 1.87
CA GLU A 233 -7.87 -0.26 1.02
C GLU A 233 -9.16 -1.08 1.19
N LEU A 234 -9.05 -2.41 1.29
CA LEU A 234 -10.18 -3.29 1.52
C LEU A 234 -10.83 -3.06 2.90
N GLY A 235 -10.02 -2.85 3.94
CA GLY A 235 -10.50 -2.49 5.28
C GLY A 235 -11.31 -1.20 5.27
N LEU A 236 -10.79 -0.17 4.61
CA LEU A 236 -11.47 1.12 4.50
C LEU A 236 -12.71 1.07 3.59
N ALA A 237 -12.66 0.29 2.49
CA ALA A 237 -13.81 0.02 1.65
C ALA A 237 -14.94 -0.67 2.43
N SER A 238 -14.59 -1.65 3.27
CA SER A 238 -15.54 -2.35 4.15
C SER A 238 -16.21 -1.40 5.14
N LEU A 239 -15.46 -0.46 5.73
CA LEU A 239 -15.99 0.58 6.60
C LEU A 239 -16.94 1.52 5.85
N ALA A 240 -16.52 2.04 4.70
CA ALA A 240 -17.34 2.91 3.86
C ALA A 240 -18.63 2.24 3.40
N TRP A 241 -18.56 0.94 3.06
CA TRP A 241 -19.72 0.13 2.70
C TRP A 241 -20.70 -0.03 3.89
N SER A 242 -20.21 -0.27 5.11
CA SER A 242 -21.05 -0.34 6.32
C SER A 242 -21.83 0.95 6.52
N ARG A 243 -21.19 2.12 6.38
CA ARG A 243 -21.83 3.44 6.48
C ARG A 243 -22.90 3.66 5.42
N SER A 244 -22.61 3.27 4.18
CA SER A 244 -23.55 3.37 3.06
C SER A 244 -24.74 2.43 3.24
N TYR A 245 -24.50 1.21 3.72
CA TYR A 245 -25.54 0.21 3.97
C TYR A 245 -26.56 0.69 5.01
N GLN A 246 -26.09 1.27 6.12
CA GLN A 246 -26.95 1.79 7.17
C GLN A 246 -27.89 2.92 6.73
N ALA A 247 -27.49 3.71 5.73
CA ALA A 247 -28.34 4.79 5.21
C ALA A 247 -29.62 4.26 4.56
N ALA A 248 -29.61 3.04 4.04
CA ALA A 248 -30.72 2.44 3.29
C ALA A 248 -31.36 1.23 4.00
N PHE A 249 -30.58 0.47 4.76
CA PHE A 249 -30.99 -0.83 5.33
C PHE A 249 -30.81 -0.88 6.84
N THR A 250 -31.56 -1.78 7.46
CA THR A 250 -31.44 -2.07 8.89
C THR A 250 -30.28 -3.03 9.15
N MET A 251 -29.53 -2.78 10.22
CA MET A 251 -28.51 -3.69 10.73
C MET A 251 -28.67 -3.81 12.24
N ASP A 252 -28.52 -5.00 12.79
CA ASP A 252 -28.53 -5.14 14.24
C ASP A 252 -27.23 -4.53 14.84
N PHE A 253 -27.36 -4.08 16.09
CA PHE A 253 -26.29 -3.36 16.78
C PHE A 253 -24.97 -4.14 16.86
N HIS A 254 -25.03 -5.44 17.22
CA HIS A 254 -23.84 -6.26 17.36
C HIS A 254 -23.14 -6.49 16.02
N THR A 255 -23.91 -6.82 15.00
CA THR A 255 -23.40 -7.00 13.64
C THR A 255 -22.73 -5.72 13.15
N HIS A 256 -23.36 -4.55 13.37
CA HIS A 256 -22.81 -3.27 12.99
C HIS A 256 -21.46 -2.99 13.68
N PHE A 257 -21.43 -3.04 15.01
CA PHE A 257 -20.21 -2.75 15.77
C PHE A 257 -19.11 -3.77 15.52
N LEU A 258 -19.44 -5.05 15.38
CA LEU A 258 -18.46 -6.08 15.04
C LEU A 258 -17.87 -5.82 13.65
N TRP A 259 -18.73 -5.48 12.69
CA TRP A 259 -18.29 -5.16 11.33
C TRP A 259 -17.36 -3.96 11.29
N GLU A 260 -17.74 -2.85 11.92
CA GLU A 260 -16.90 -1.66 11.99
C GLU A 260 -15.58 -1.94 12.69
N SER A 261 -15.60 -2.62 13.84
CA SER A 261 -14.38 -2.92 14.60
C SER A 261 -13.40 -3.81 13.84
N LEU A 262 -13.89 -4.81 13.09
CA LEU A 262 -13.06 -5.66 12.24
C LEU A 262 -12.50 -4.89 11.04
N SER A 263 -13.28 -3.99 10.44
CA SER A 263 -12.85 -3.15 9.33
C SER A 263 -11.73 -2.19 9.76
N TYR A 264 -11.88 -1.55 10.94
CA TYR A 264 -10.82 -0.74 11.53
C TYR A 264 -9.57 -1.56 11.85
N LEU A 265 -9.72 -2.73 12.48
CA LEU A 265 -8.58 -3.59 12.79
C LEU A 265 -7.80 -3.99 11.53
N ALA A 266 -8.51 -4.37 10.45
CA ALA A 266 -7.89 -4.71 9.17
C ALA A 266 -7.08 -3.53 8.61
N PHE A 267 -7.64 -2.33 8.59
CA PHE A 267 -6.95 -1.12 8.18
C PHE A 267 -5.75 -0.81 9.08
N ASP A 268 -5.94 -0.81 10.40
CA ASP A 268 -4.97 -0.43 11.42
C ASP A 268 -3.76 -1.40 11.50
N ILE A 269 -3.89 -2.62 11.01
CA ILE A 269 -2.78 -3.57 10.86
C ILE A 269 -2.12 -3.42 9.48
N CYS A 270 -2.92 -3.34 8.41
CA CYS A 270 -2.40 -3.31 7.05
C CYS A 270 -1.66 -2.00 6.74
N TRP A 271 -2.19 -0.87 7.18
CA TRP A 271 -1.65 0.46 6.90
C TRP A 271 -0.22 0.68 7.43
N PRO A 272 0.09 0.50 8.74
CA PRO A 272 1.47 0.63 9.22
C PRO A 272 2.41 -0.42 8.64
N THR A 273 1.90 -1.62 8.32
CA THR A 273 2.69 -2.66 7.67
C THR A 273 3.06 -2.26 6.24
N PHE A 274 2.11 -1.67 5.51
CA PHE A 274 2.36 -1.05 4.21
C PHE A 274 3.43 0.04 4.31
N ILE A 275 3.26 1.03 5.20
CA ILE A 275 4.21 2.14 5.38
C ILE A 275 5.63 1.62 5.62
N VAL A 276 5.81 0.69 6.57
CA VAL A 276 7.14 0.18 6.95
C VAL A 276 7.81 -0.56 5.79
N ARG A 277 7.06 -1.39 5.05
CA ARG A 277 7.58 -2.10 3.87
C ARG A 277 7.83 -1.16 2.70
N PHE A 278 6.88 -0.29 2.39
CA PHE A 278 6.97 0.68 1.32
C PHE A 278 8.19 1.62 1.47
N LEU A 279 8.52 2.00 2.71
CA LEU A 279 9.69 2.83 3.00
C LEU A 279 10.98 2.02 3.25
N GLY A 280 10.95 0.70 3.06
CA GLY A 280 12.10 -0.18 3.25
C GLY A 280 12.65 -0.18 4.68
N GLN A 281 11.79 0.02 5.69
CA GLN A 281 12.24 0.15 7.07
C GLN A 281 12.21 -1.19 7.82
N PRO A 282 13.16 -1.40 8.76
CA PRO A 282 13.09 -2.55 9.63
C PRO A 282 11.92 -2.40 10.62
N ARG A 283 11.25 -3.53 10.94
CA ARG A 283 10.18 -3.61 11.94
C ARG A 283 10.76 -3.40 13.34
N ARG A 284 10.87 -2.12 13.76
CA ARG A 284 11.41 -1.70 15.05
C ARG A 284 10.31 -1.60 16.12
N ARG A 285 10.68 -1.23 17.36
CA ARG A 285 9.76 -1.08 18.50
C ARG A 285 8.54 -0.20 18.18
N LEU A 286 8.73 0.92 17.47
CA LEU A 286 7.64 1.83 17.08
C LEU A 286 6.56 1.11 16.25
N TYR A 287 6.94 0.29 15.27
CA TYR A 287 5.99 -0.50 14.49
C TYR A 287 5.17 -1.44 15.37
N TRP A 288 5.84 -2.23 16.23
CA TRP A 288 5.15 -3.17 17.12
C TRP A 288 4.28 -2.47 18.16
N THR A 289 4.71 -1.31 18.70
CA THR A 289 3.88 -0.48 19.58
C THR A 289 2.61 -0.03 18.86
N THR A 290 2.71 0.41 17.60
CA THR A 290 1.56 0.83 16.79
C THR A 290 0.59 -0.33 16.55
N ILE A 291 1.09 -1.53 16.21
CA ILE A 291 0.26 -2.73 16.04
C ILE A 291 -0.41 -3.14 17.38
N THR A 292 0.32 -3.06 18.49
CA THR A 292 -0.25 -3.36 19.81
C THR A 292 -1.38 -2.38 20.17
N LEU A 293 -1.22 -1.09 19.84
CA LEU A 293 -2.27 -0.08 20.03
C LEU A 293 -3.49 -0.35 19.13
N ALA A 294 -3.29 -0.78 17.87
CA ALA A 294 -4.40 -1.20 16.99
C ALA A 294 -5.21 -2.35 17.60
N ILE A 295 -4.53 -3.39 18.09
CA ILE A 295 -5.17 -4.51 18.78
C ILE A 295 -5.86 -4.04 20.07
N ALA A 296 -5.22 -3.17 20.85
CA ALA A 296 -5.80 -2.62 22.07
C ALA A 296 -7.07 -1.81 21.76
N THR A 297 -7.06 -0.98 20.71
CA THR A 297 -8.24 -0.23 20.25
C THR A 297 -9.37 -1.20 19.88
N PHE A 298 -9.09 -2.25 19.11
CA PHE A 298 -10.07 -3.28 18.79
C PHE A 298 -10.64 -3.95 20.05
N LEU A 299 -9.79 -4.30 21.01
CA LEU A 299 -10.23 -4.95 22.25
C LEU A 299 -11.11 -4.05 23.13
N THR A 300 -11.06 -2.72 22.96
CA THR A 300 -11.98 -1.80 23.68
C THR A 300 -13.43 -1.96 23.26
N PHE A 301 -13.70 -2.53 22.09
CA PHE A 301 -15.07 -2.81 21.63
C PHE A 301 -15.75 -3.93 22.42
N ALA A 302 -15.01 -4.93 22.90
CA ALA A 302 -15.58 -6.07 23.62
C ALA A 302 -16.32 -5.67 24.90
N PRO A 303 -15.75 -4.87 25.84
CA PRO A 303 -16.47 -4.43 27.03
C PRO A 303 -17.76 -3.66 26.72
N TYR A 304 -17.78 -2.91 25.64
CA TYR A 304 -18.98 -2.20 25.21
C TYR A 304 -20.03 -3.14 24.60
N LEU A 305 -19.62 -4.07 23.73
CA LEU A 305 -20.49 -5.08 23.15
C LEU A 305 -21.13 -5.98 24.21
N PHE A 306 -20.38 -6.33 25.25
CA PHE A 306 -20.89 -7.13 26.38
C PHE A 306 -21.52 -6.29 27.49
N GLN A 307 -21.70 -4.98 27.28
CA GLN A 307 -22.35 -4.05 28.23
C GLN A 307 -21.65 -3.96 29.59
N TRP A 308 -20.33 -4.12 29.61
CA TRP A 308 -19.52 -3.96 30.83
C TRP A 308 -19.09 -2.52 31.07
N THR A 309 -19.22 -1.66 30.06
CA THR A 309 -18.85 -0.25 30.12
C THR A 309 -19.93 0.64 29.51
N SER A 310 -20.04 1.88 29.99
CA SER A 310 -20.90 2.89 29.37
C SER A 310 -20.33 3.34 28.02
N ALA A 311 -21.19 3.89 27.14
CA ALA A 311 -20.74 4.45 25.87
C ALA A 311 -19.76 5.60 26.06
N ALA A 312 -19.93 6.44 27.08
CA ALA A 312 -19.00 7.52 27.38
C ALA A 312 -17.59 7.00 27.69
N ALA A 313 -17.47 5.98 28.56
CA ALA A 313 -16.18 5.37 28.89
C ALA A 313 -15.58 4.67 27.66
N PHE A 314 -16.40 3.97 26.86
CA PHE A 314 -15.97 3.36 25.60
C PHE A 314 -15.39 4.38 24.62
N ILE A 315 -16.10 5.50 24.37
CA ILE A 315 -15.64 6.53 23.43
C ILE A 315 -14.35 7.17 23.89
N VAL A 316 -14.23 7.52 25.17
CA VAL A 316 -13.00 8.12 25.72
C VAL A 316 -11.83 7.14 25.54
N LEU A 317 -12.04 5.84 25.81
CA LEU A 317 -11.00 4.83 25.70
C LEU A 317 -10.59 4.59 24.25
N VAL A 318 -11.54 4.45 23.33
CA VAL A 318 -11.29 4.31 21.88
C VAL A 318 -10.57 5.55 21.33
N TYR A 319 -11.02 6.75 21.71
CA TYR A 319 -10.40 7.98 21.27
C TYR A 319 -8.95 8.09 21.75
N LEU A 320 -8.67 7.77 23.02
CA LEU A 320 -7.32 7.77 23.57
C LEU A 320 -6.40 6.79 22.83
N THR A 321 -6.83 5.53 22.70
CA THR A 321 -6.02 4.48 22.05
C THR A 321 -5.81 4.75 20.58
N SER A 322 -6.83 5.18 19.85
CA SER A 322 -6.74 5.53 18.42
C SER A 322 -5.86 6.76 18.18
N THR A 323 -5.92 7.78 19.05
CA THR A 323 -5.05 8.97 18.94
C THR A 323 -3.57 8.60 19.13
N LEU A 324 -3.26 7.73 20.09
CA LEU A 324 -1.91 7.21 20.28
C LEU A 324 -1.43 6.38 19.08
N MET A 325 -2.30 5.55 18.53
CA MET A 325 -2.03 4.75 17.34
C MET A 325 -1.77 5.63 16.11
N GLN A 326 -2.60 6.64 15.86
CA GLN A 326 -2.42 7.57 14.74
C GLN A 326 -1.15 8.41 14.88
N THR A 327 -0.76 8.76 16.11
CA THR A 327 0.55 9.34 16.39
C THR A 327 1.66 8.38 15.95
N GLY A 328 1.50 7.08 16.20
CA GLY A 328 2.39 6.04 15.70
C GLY A 328 2.48 6.03 14.16
N PHE A 329 1.36 6.10 13.45
CA PHE A 329 1.34 6.19 11.97
C PHE A 329 2.12 7.39 11.47
N LEU A 330 1.88 8.55 12.08
CA LEU A 330 2.58 9.79 11.72
C LEU A 330 4.08 9.69 11.96
N LEU A 331 4.51 9.13 13.09
CA LEU A 331 5.94 8.94 13.40
C LEU A 331 6.62 7.95 12.45
N LEU A 332 5.93 6.88 12.02
CA LEU A 332 6.43 5.93 11.03
C LEU A 332 6.73 6.58 9.67
N VAL A 333 6.05 7.66 9.32
CA VAL A 333 6.30 8.45 8.10
C VAL A 333 7.27 9.61 8.37
N TRP A 334 7.10 10.34 9.47
CA TRP A 334 7.83 11.56 9.76
C TRP A 334 9.33 11.32 10.03
N ILE A 335 9.67 10.25 10.78
CA ILE A 335 11.08 9.95 11.08
C ILE A 335 11.90 9.71 9.80
N PRO A 336 11.48 8.86 8.84
CA PRO A 336 12.21 8.69 7.58
C PRO A 336 12.15 9.92 6.67
N ALA A 337 11.07 10.70 6.69
CA ALA A 337 10.99 11.95 5.96
C ALA A 337 12.09 12.94 6.40
N ARG A 338 12.33 13.04 7.71
CA ARG A 338 13.43 13.85 8.29
C ARG A 338 14.82 13.30 7.95
N ARG A 339 14.95 12.00 7.73
CA ARG A 339 16.20 11.35 7.33
C ARG A 339 16.49 11.43 5.83
N GLY A 340 15.67 12.14 5.06
CA GLY A 340 15.89 12.40 3.64
C GLY A 340 15.13 11.50 2.68
N SER A 341 14.31 10.55 3.14
CA SER A 341 13.51 9.70 2.26
C SER A 341 12.50 10.53 1.46
N ALA A 342 12.62 10.50 0.13
CA ALA A 342 11.72 11.22 -0.78
C ALA A 342 10.29 10.70 -0.72
N ASP A 343 10.12 9.37 -0.72
CA ASP A 343 8.80 8.72 -0.64
C ASP A 343 8.10 9.03 0.68
N ALA A 344 8.84 9.05 1.80
CA ALA A 344 8.28 9.42 3.10
C ALA A 344 7.82 10.89 3.13
N ARG A 345 8.54 11.81 2.47
CA ARG A 345 8.11 13.21 2.36
C ARG A 345 6.81 13.37 1.57
N LEU A 346 6.62 12.57 0.52
CA LEU A 346 5.37 12.55 -0.25
C LEU A 346 4.20 12.02 0.57
N LEU A 347 4.40 10.96 1.37
CA LEU A 347 3.38 10.38 2.25
C LEU A 347 3.03 11.25 3.45
N LEU A 348 3.86 12.24 3.81
CA LEU A 348 3.65 13.02 5.04
C LEU A 348 2.37 13.86 4.99
N ALA A 349 2.10 14.54 3.88
CA ALA A 349 0.93 15.40 3.76
C ALA A 349 -0.40 14.62 3.85
N PRO A 350 -0.62 13.52 3.09
CA PRO A 350 -1.83 12.71 3.24
C PRO A 350 -1.96 12.08 4.63
N THR A 351 -0.86 11.61 5.25
CA THR A 351 -0.92 11.06 6.61
C THR A 351 -1.29 12.13 7.65
N LEU A 352 -0.81 13.36 7.51
CA LEU A 352 -1.19 14.48 8.38
C LEU A 352 -2.67 14.84 8.21
N LEU A 353 -3.17 14.88 6.97
CA LEU A 353 -4.58 15.17 6.69
C LEU A 353 -5.49 14.13 7.33
N TYR A 354 -5.18 12.85 7.16
CA TYR A 354 -5.89 11.73 7.78
C TYR A 354 -5.90 11.84 9.31
N ALA A 355 -4.73 12.03 9.92
CA ALA A 355 -4.60 12.14 11.37
C ALA A 355 -5.37 13.35 11.94
N PHE A 356 -5.32 14.49 11.25
CA PHE A 356 -6.04 15.71 11.66
C PHE A 356 -7.56 15.50 11.63
N ALA A 357 -8.10 14.93 10.55
CA ALA A 357 -9.54 14.70 10.41
C ALA A 357 -10.06 13.75 11.51
N ASN A 358 -9.34 12.65 11.76
CA ASN A 358 -9.71 11.70 12.82
C ASN A 358 -9.59 12.29 14.23
N LEU A 359 -8.56 13.10 14.48
CA LEU A 359 -8.40 13.81 15.76
C LEU A 359 -9.56 14.81 15.98
N ALA A 360 -9.92 15.57 14.95
CA ALA A 360 -11.05 16.51 15.00
C ALA A 360 -12.36 15.79 15.30
N ARG A 361 -12.64 14.67 14.58
CA ARG A 361 -13.82 13.83 14.83
C ARG A 361 -13.88 13.34 16.26
N GLY A 362 -12.79 12.73 16.74
CA GLY A 362 -12.75 12.19 18.09
C GLY A 362 -12.94 13.28 19.17
N THR A 363 -12.33 14.44 18.97
CA THR A 363 -12.47 15.58 19.88
C THR A 363 -13.91 16.08 19.93
N LEU A 364 -14.55 16.25 18.77
CA LEU A 364 -15.97 16.64 18.69
C LEU A 364 -16.89 15.60 19.34
N LEU A 365 -16.64 14.30 19.10
CA LEU A 365 -17.44 13.23 19.67
C LEU A 365 -17.32 13.16 21.21
N VAL A 366 -16.10 13.30 21.74
CA VAL A 366 -15.89 13.39 23.20
C VAL A 366 -16.56 14.65 23.75
N GLY A 367 -16.46 15.76 23.03
CA GLY A 367 -17.12 17.01 23.41
C GLY A 367 -18.64 16.88 23.52
N LEU A 368 -19.29 16.23 22.55
CA LEU A 368 -20.72 15.99 22.58
C LEU A 368 -21.16 15.15 23.79
N ILE A 369 -20.33 14.15 24.19
CA ILE A 369 -20.66 13.29 25.34
C ILE A 369 -20.48 14.03 26.65
N LEU A 370 -19.50 14.93 26.75
CA LEU A 370 -19.21 15.69 27.95
C LEU A 370 -20.05 16.98 28.07
N ASP A 371 -20.92 17.24 27.10
CA ASP A 371 -21.85 18.39 27.02
C ASP A 371 -21.23 19.81 26.99
N PRO A 372 -19.94 20.02 26.67
CA PRO A 372 -19.40 21.38 26.56
C PRO A 372 -19.48 21.98 25.15
N LEU A 373 -19.91 21.22 24.13
CA LEU A 373 -19.89 21.65 22.73
C LEU A 373 -21.31 21.80 22.16
N ASP A 374 -21.47 22.85 21.37
CA ASP A 374 -22.67 23.06 20.55
C ASP A 374 -22.77 21.99 19.45
N HIS A 375 -23.93 21.34 19.31
CA HIS A 375 -24.22 20.38 18.25
C HIS A 375 -24.00 20.93 16.83
N SER A 376 -24.09 22.23 16.66
CA SER A 376 -23.85 22.91 15.38
C SER A 376 -22.45 22.68 14.81
N LEU A 377 -21.44 22.47 15.65
CA LEU A 377 -20.08 22.11 15.21
C LEU A 377 -20.01 20.69 14.65
N TRP A 378 -20.71 19.76 15.28
CA TRP A 378 -20.82 18.38 14.79
C TRP A 378 -21.55 18.29 13.44
N ASP A 379 -22.63 19.03 13.29
CA ASP A 379 -23.39 19.09 12.04
C ASP A 379 -22.55 19.68 10.89
N ARG A 380 -21.80 20.75 11.16
CA ARG A 380 -20.85 21.33 10.19
C ARG A 380 -19.72 20.38 9.83
N TYR A 381 -19.23 19.63 10.79
CA TYR A 381 -18.19 18.61 10.54
C TYR A 381 -18.70 17.51 9.62
N ASN A 382 -19.96 17.08 9.80
CA ASN A 382 -20.55 16.00 9.01
C ASN A 382 -21.08 16.43 7.64
N SER A 383 -21.21 17.74 7.38
CA SER A 383 -21.75 18.28 6.12
C SER A 383 -20.99 19.51 5.63
N ILE A 384 -19.65 19.35 5.44
CA ILE A 384 -18.79 20.47 5.00
C ILE A 384 -19.01 20.81 3.53
N LEU A 385 -19.39 19.84 2.71
CA LEU A 385 -19.76 19.98 1.31
C LEU A 385 -21.07 19.25 1.10
N THR A 386 -22.06 19.91 0.47
CA THR A 386 -23.42 19.36 0.31
C THR A 386 -23.87 19.25 -1.15
N TRP A 387 -23.11 19.79 -2.09
CA TRP A 387 -23.42 19.71 -3.52
C TRP A 387 -22.14 19.56 -4.35
N PRO A 388 -22.10 18.71 -5.39
CA PRO A 388 -23.12 17.74 -5.81
C PRO A 388 -23.21 16.51 -4.92
N PHE A 389 -22.25 16.29 -4.02
CA PHE A 389 -22.18 15.18 -3.09
C PHE A 389 -21.97 15.69 -1.67
N THR A 390 -22.54 15.00 -0.71
CA THR A 390 -22.35 15.33 0.72
C THR A 390 -21.08 14.69 1.24
N PHE A 391 -20.14 15.52 1.71
CA PHE A 391 -18.93 15.08 2.39
C PHE A 391 -18.90 15.58 3.83
N SER A 392 -18.55 14.69 4.75
CA SER A 392 -18.01 15.08 6.05
C SER A 392 -16.53 15.47 5.90
N VAL A 393 -15.98 16.15 6.92
CA VAL A 393 -14.53 16.42 6.98
C VAL A 393 -13.73 15.12 6.92
N GLU A 394 -14.21 14.07 7.62
CA GLU A 394 -13.61 12.73 7.61
C GLU A 394 -13.62 12.12 6.20
N SER A 395 -14.80 11.95 5.60
CA SER A 395 -14.90 11.29 4.29
C SER A 395 -14.17 12.03 3.18
N LEU A 396 -14.11 13.35 3.23
CA LEU A 396 -13.33 14.17 2.30
C LEU A 396 -11.83 13.99 2.50
N ALA A 397 -11.37 14.03 3.75
CA ALA A 397 -9.96 13.84 4.08
C ALA A 397 -9.49 12.43 3.71
N ASP A 398 -10.30 11.41 3.98
CA ASP A 398 -10.02 10.02 3.62
C ASP A 398 -9.96 9.87 2.09
N PHE A 399 -10.91 10.41 1.36
CA PHE A 399 -10.93 10.37 -0.10
C PHE A 399 -9.69 11.02 -0.72
N ILE A 400 -9.31 12.22 -0.24
CA ILE A 400 -8.10 12.92 -0.72
C ILE A 400 -6.85 12.11 -0.35
N THR A 401 -6.79 11.56 0.86
CA THR A 401 -5.66 10.76 1.34
C THR A 401 -5.48 9.52 0.47
N GLN A 402 -6.55 8.75 0.23
CA GLN A 402 -6.49 7.54 -0.58
C GLN A 402 -6.10 7.84 -2.04
N ALA A 403 -6.67 8.89 -2.64
CA ALA A 403 -6.30 9.31 -3.98
C ALA A 403 -4.80 9.69 -4.07
N ALA A 404 -4.30 10.44 -3.09
CA ALA A 404 -2.90 10.84 -3.03
C ALA A 404 -1.96 9.64 -2.83
N VAL A 405 -2.30 8.72 -1.92
CA VAL A 405 -1.49 7.52 -1.66
C VAL A 405 -1.47 6.60 -2.86
N LEU A 406 -2.61 6.36 -3.50
CA LEU A 406 -2.70 5.57 -4.73
C LEU A 406 -1.81 6.17 -5.82
N ALA A 407 -1.87 7.49 -6.03
CA ALA A 407 -1.00 8.18 -6.99
C ALA A 407 0.49 7.98 -6.65
N ILE A 408 0.88 8.11 -5.38
CA ILE A 408 2.27 7.91 -4.92
C ILE A 408 2.72 6.47 -5.20
N VAL A 409 1.89 5.48 -4.89
CA VAL A 409 2.18 4.05 -5.11
C VAL A 409 2.39 3.76 -6.59
N VAL A 410 1.48 4.23 -7.46
CA VAL A 410 1.55 4.03 -8.92
C VAL A 410 2.77 4.75 -9.52
N LEU A 411 3.03 6.00 -9.11
CA LEU A 411 4.18 6.77 -9.59
C LEU A 411 5.50 6.14 -9.18
N ARG A 412 5.60 5.60 -7.96
CA ARG A 412 6.79 4.87 -7.51
C ARG A 412 7.01 3.60 -8.32
N PHE A 413 5.96 2.81 -8.53
CA PHE A 413 6.02 1.62 -9.37
C PHE A 413 6.53 1.95 -10.78
N ALA A 414 5.94 2.98 -11.41
CA ALA A 414 6.32 3.41 -12.76
C ALA A 414 7.79 3.89 -12.83
N ARG A 415 8.28 4.62 -11.81
CA ARG A 415 9.70 5.03 -11.73
C ARG A 415 10.61 3.82 -11.64
N LYS A 416 10.34 2.91 -10.70
CA LYS A 416 11.16 1.72 -10.50
C LYS A 416 11.24 0.85 -11.76
N SER A 417 10.11 0.66 -12.46
CA SER A 417 10.10 -0.08 -13.74
C SER A 417 10.94 0.58 -14.81
N ARG A 418 10.87 1.92 -14.95
CA ARG A 418 11.70 2.66 -15.91
C ARG A 418 13.19 2.59 -15.60
N ASP A 419 13.54 2.66 -14.32
CA ASP A 419 14.94 2.58 -13.89
C ASP A 419 15.52 1.18 -14.18
N GLU A 420 14.75 0.12 -13.98
CA GLU A 420 15.14 -1.26 -14.33
C GLU A 420 15.28 -1.46 -15.84
N GLU A 421 14.31 -0.99 -16.64
CA GLU A 421 14.39 -1.03 -18.11
C GLU A 421 15.59 -0.25 -18.64
N ARG A 422 15.86 0.92 -18.06
CA ARG A 422 17.01 1.72 -18.46
C ARG A 422 18.32 1.00 -18.17
N LEU A 423 18.45 0.40 -16.97
CA LEU A 423 19.64 -0.36 -16.61
C LEU A 423 19.84 -1.58 -17.54
N ALA A 424 18.76 -2.31 -17.84
CA ALA A 424 18.80 -3.43 -18.77
C ALA A 424 19.26 -3.01 -20.18
N ASN A 425 18.73 -1.88 -20.70
CA ASN A 425 19.13 -1.34 -22.00
C ASN A 425 20.59 -0.85 -22.02
N GLU A 426 21.09 -0.27 -20.92
CA GLU A 426 22.49 0.15 -20.79
C GLU A 426 23.41 -1.08 -20.84
N ILE A 427 23.06 -2.17 -20.16
CA ILE A 427 23.80 -3.44 -20.15
C ILE A 427 23.80 -4.07 -21.56
N GLU A 428 22.65 -4.14 -22.22
CA GLU A 428 22.53 -4.70 -23.57
C GLU A 428 23.37 -3.91 -24.60
N SER A 429 23.34 -2.58 -24.48
CA SER A 429 24.17 -1.71 -25.33
C SER A 429 25.66 -1.97 -25.13
N ALA A 430 26.11 -2.19 -23.91
CA ALA A 430 27.47 -2.54 -23.56
C ALA A 430 27.90 -3.86 -24.18
N ARG A 431 27.05 -4.88 -24.08
CA ARG A 431 27.26 -6.21 -24.66
C ARG A 431 27.41 -6.15 -26.19
N ALA A 432 26.55 -5.37 -26.86
CA ALA A 432 26.65 -5.19 -28.31
C ALA A 432 27.99 -4.56 -28.74
N VAL A 433 28.50 -3.59 -27.99
CA VAL A 433 29.84 -2.99 -28.28
C VAL A 433 30.95 -4.00 -28.08
N GLN A 434 30.93 -4.83 -27.04
CA GLN A 434 31.96 -5.82 -26.77
C GLN A 434 31.97 -6.94 -27.83
N GLN A 435 30.79 -7.41 -28.29
CA GLN A 435 30.73 -8.44 -29.34
C GLN A 435 31.42 -8.05 -30.66
N VAL A 436 31.44 -6.76 -30.98
CA VAL A 436 32.17 -6.26 -32.19
C VAL A 436 33.68 -6.33 -32.02
N LEU A 437 34.19 -6.38 -30.78
CA LEU A 437 35.62 -6.38 -30.49
C LEU A 437 36.22 -7.79 -30.41
N VAL A 438 35.42 -8.81 -30.13
CA VAL A 438 35.87 -10.21 -30.23
C VAL A 438 35.88 -10.61 -31.71
N PRO A 439 36.97 -11.23 -32.22
CA PRO A 439 37.04 -11.67 -33.61
C PRO A 439 35.86 -12.62 -33.93
N ALA A 440 35.08 -12.31 -34.95
CA ALA A 440 33.96 -13.14 -35.38
C ALA A 440 34.41 -14.46 -36.03
N GLU A 441 35.60 -14.44 -36.63
CA GLU A 441 36.20 -15.61 -37.31
C GLU A 441 37.70 -15.65 -37.01
N ASN A 442 38.24 -16.85 -36.87
CA ASN A 442 39.68 -17.04 -36.72
C ASN A 442 40.37 -16.75 -38.06
N PRO A 443 41.47 -16.00 -38.08
CA PRO A 443 42.17 -15.73 -39.33
C PRO A 443 42.74 -17.02 -39.91
N SER A 444 42.54 -17.22 -41.22
CA SER A 444 43.18 -18.31 -41.95
C SER A 444 44.59 -17.88 -42.33
N ILE A 445 45.57 -18.46 -41.67
CA ILE A 445 46.98 -18.15 -41.89
C ILE A 445 47.69 -19.42 -42.39
N PRO A 446 48.31 -19.41 -43.57
CA PRO A 446 49.01 -20.58 -44.07
C PRO A 446 50.10 -21.05 -43.11
N GLY A 447 50.11 -22.33 -42.77
CA GLY A 447 51.04 -22.91 -41.80
C GLY A 447 50.59 -22.92 -40.36
N PHE A 448 49.40 -22.39 -40.07
CA PHE A 448 48.86 -22.36 -38.73
C PHE A 448 47.39 -22.81 -38.70
N ALA A 449 47.05 -23.78 -37.82
CA ALA A 449 45.69 -24.10 -37.46
C ALA A 449 45.37 -23.40 -36.12
N ILE A 450 44.40 -22.46 -36.14
CA ILE A 450 44.07 -21.60 -35.01
C ILE A 450 42.62 -21.84 -34.58
N GLU A 451 42.44 -22.09 -33.29
CA GLU A 451 41.12 -22.14 -32.65
C GLU A 451 41.09 -21.15 -31.47
N ALA A 452 39.98 -20.44 -31.32
CA ALA A 452 39.78 -19.55 -30.18
C ALA A 452 38.34 -19.70 -29.65
N VAL A 453 38.21 -19.76 -28.35
CA VAL A 453 36.93 -19.87 -27.64
C VAL A 453 36.89 -18.82 -26.54
N TYR A 454 35.78 -18.08 -26.51
CA TYR A 454 35.50 -17.10 -25.47
C TYR A 454 34.11 -17.40 -24.85
N LYS A 455 34.08 -17.61 -23.55
CA LYS A 455 32.84 -17.86 -22.79
C LYS A 455 32.76 -16.88 -21.62
N PRO A 456 31.99 -15.77 -21.76
CA PRO A 456 31.87 -14.81 -20.68
C PRO A 456 31.11 -15.39 -19.49
N ALA A 457 31.53 -15.07 -18.26
CA ALA A 457 30.83 -15.43 -17.03
C ALA A 457 29.64 -14.53 -16.74
N GLY A 458 29.70 -13.29 -17.22
CA GLY A 458 28.65 -12.29 -17.02
C GLY A 458 28.11 -11.74 -18.34
N GLU A 459 27.36 -10.64 -18.23
CA GLU A 459 26.81 -9.97 -19.41
C GLU A 459 27.87 -9.27 -20.27
N VAL A 460 28.94 -8.82 -19.60
CA VAL A 460 30.10 -8.13 -20.22
C VAL A 460 31.35 -8.59 -19.49
N GLY A 461 32.33 -9.13 -20.24
CA GLY A 461 33.54 -9.71 -19.69
C GLY A 461 34.76 -8.76 -19.72
N GLY A 462 35.80 -9.16 -18.96
CA GLY A 462 37.10 -8.49 -18.90
C GLY A 462 38.13 -9.07 -19.85
N ASP A 463 37.94 -10.30 -20.29
CA ASP A 463 38.86 -10.99 -21.19
C ASP A 463 38.84 -10.41 -22.60
N PHE A 464 40.02 -10.43 -23.26
CA PHE A 464 40.13 -10.10 -24.67
C PHE A 464 41.25 -10.88 -25.35
N PHE A 465 41.11 -11.09 -26.63
CA PHE A 465 42.17 -11.60 -27.50
C PHE A 465 42.07 -11.00 -28.91
N GLN A 466 43.19 -10.95 -29.61
CA GLN A 466 43.23 -10.59 -31.02
C GLN A 466 44.34 -11.36 -31.72
N MET A 467 44.15 -11.57 -33.01
CA MET A 467 45.12 -12.23 -33.89
C MET A 467 45.24 -11.42 -35.16
N VAL A 468 46.46 -11.06 -35.52
CA VAL A 468 46.77 -10.26 -36.73
C VAL A 468 47.85 -10.98 -37.54
N PRO A 469 47.58 -11.32 -38.81
CA PRO A 469 48.60 -11.87 -39.70
C PRO A 469 49.78 -10.88 -39.86
N THR A 470 51.03 -11.38 -39.82
CA THR A 470 52.21 -10.56 -40.09
C THR A 470 52.56 -10.56 -41.59
N ALA A 471 53.25 -9.50 -42.06
CA ALA A 471 53.65 -9.41 -43.44
C ALA A 471 54.71 -10.50 -43.84
N SER A 472 55.38 -11.10 -42.84
CA SER A 472 56.29 -12.22 -42.97
C SER A 472 55.64 -13.60 -43.06
N GLY A 473 54.30 -13.69 -43.07
CA GLY A 473 53.58 -14.96 -43.12
C GLY A 473 53.38 -15.62 -41.73
N GLY A 474 53.66 -14.93 -40.65
CA GLY A 474 53.43 -15.35 -39.28
C GLY A 474 52.13 -14.77 -38.71
N VAL A 475 51.95 -14.88 -37.38
CA VAL A 475 50.82 -14.32 -36.62
C VAL A 475 51.30 -13.58 -35.39
N LEU A 476 50.72 -12.42 -35.15
CA LEU A 476 50.82 -11.68 -33.90
C LEU A 476 49.54 -11.87 -33.08
N ILE A 477 49.67 -12.30 -31.83
CA ILE A 477 48.58 -12.65 -30.96
C ILE A 477 48.68 -11.82 -29.69
N VAL A 478 47.53 -11.33 -29.19
CA VAL A 478 47.39 -10.78 -27.85
C VAL A 478 46.26 -11.50 -27.12
N ILE A 479 46.49 -11.83 -25.86
CA ILE A 479 45.48 -12.30 -24.93
C ILE A 479 45.66 -11.57 -23.59
N GLY A 480 44.58 -11.24 -22.92
CA GLY A 480 44.66 -10.55 -21.62
C GLY A 480 43.33 -10.52 -20.90
N ASP A 481 43.41 -10.17 -19.63
CA ASP A 481 42.26 -9.97 -18.74
C ASP A 481 42.37 -8.63 -18.01
N VAL A 482 41.28 -7.87 -18.00
CA VAL A 482 41.16 -6.55 -17.40
C VAL A 482 40.57 -6.70 -16.00
N SER A 483 41.28 -6.22 -14.98
CA SER A 483 40.80 -6.23 -13.59
C SER A 483 39.45 -5.52 -13.43
N GLY A 484 38.45 -6.21 -12.79
CA GLY A 484 37.12 -5.71 -12.59
C GLY A 484 36.12 -6.26 -13.61
N LYS A 485 34.83 -5.93 -13.43
CA LYS A 485 33.72 -6.48 -14.25
C LYS A 485 32.81 -5.36 -14.77
N GLY A 486 32.06 -5.67 -15.82
CA GLY A 486 31.06 -4.77 -16.38
C GLY A 486 31.61 -3.67 -17.31
N MET A 487 30.90 -2.57 -17.47
CA MET A 487 31.16 -1.51 -18.42
C MET A 487 32.60 -0.92 -18.36
N PRO A 488 33.19 -0.62 -17.17
CA PRO A 488 34.54 -0.08 -17.11
C PRO A 488 35.60 -1.03 -17.68
N ALA A 489 35.46 -2.34 -17.42
CA ALA A 489 36.37 -3.36 -17.96
C ALA A 489 36.21 -3.43 -19.49
N ALA A 490 34.99 -3.51 -20.03
CA ALA A 490 34.73 -3.53 -21.47
C ALA A 490 35.29 -2.30 -22.22
N MET A 491 35.19 -1.12 -21.60
CA MET A 491 35.80 0.10 -22.19
C MET A 491 37.31 0.03 -22.22
N THR A 492 37.94 -0.62 -21.23
CA THR A 492 39.41 -0.85 -21.21
C THR A 492 39.80 -1.88 -22.25
N VAL A 493 39.05 -2.98 -22.38
CA VAL A 493 39.20 -3.95 -23.48
C VAL A 493 39.18 -3.24 -24.84
N SER A 494 38.18 -2.38 -25.07
CA SER A 494 38.03 -1.62 -26.33
C SER A 494 39.26 -0.77 -26.62
N LEU A 495 39.81 -0.10 -25.61
CA LEU A 495 41.01 0.70 -25.72
C LEU A 495 42.24 -0.16 -26.09
N LEU A 496 42.43 -1.28 -25.37
CA LEU A 496 43.58 -2.16 -25.55
C LEU A 496 43.56 -2.87 -26.90
N VAL A 497 42.42 -3.40 -27.30
CA VAL A 497 42.23 -4.02 -28.63
C VAL A 497 42.47 -3.01 -29.75
N GLY A 498 41.93 -1.79 -29.65
CA GLY A 498 42.14 -0.73 -30.61
C GLY A 498 43.61 -0.31 -30.68
N THR A 499 44.31 -0.25 -29.53
CA THR A 499 45.73 0.06 -29.44
C THR A 499 46.57 -1.04 -30.08
N PHE A 500 46.30 -2.30 -29.72
CA PHE A 500 46.99 -3.45 -30.32
C PHE A 500 46.83 -3.51 -31.84
N ARG A 501 45.60 -3.42 -32.35
CA ARG A 501 45.33 -3.43 -33.81
C ARG A 501 46.07 -2.31 -34.52
N THR A 502 46.18 -1.14 -33.92
CA THR A 502 46.91 -0.01 -34.49
C THR A 502 48.43 -0.28 -34.49
N LEU A 503 48.98 -0.74 -33.35
CA LEU A 503 50.39 -0.99 -33.21
C LEU A 503 50.88 -2.15 -34.09
N ALA A 504 50.09 -3.19 -34.29
CA ALA A 504 50.40 -4.32 -35.16
C ALA A 504 50.73 -3.93 -36.62
N HIS A 505 50.35 -2.73 -37.08
CA HIS A 505 50.74 -2.18 -38.38
C HIS A 505 52.14 -1.49 -38.40
N TYR A 506 52.64 -1.10 -37.21
CA TYR A 506 53.87 -0.33 -37.12
C TYR A 506 55.05 -1.11 -36.54
N THR A 507 54.79 -2.05 -35.63
CA THR A 507 55.78 -2.91 -35.01
C THR A 507 55.30 -4.33 -34.89
N GLN A 508 56.19 -5.31 -34.91
CA GLN A 508 55.98 -6.72 -34.69
C GLN A 508 56.65 -7.21 -33.38
N SER A 509 57.29 -6.30 -32.62
CA SER A 509 57.93 -6.59 -31.34
C SER A 509 56.87 -6.69 -30.25
N PRO A 510 56.65 -7.87 -29.61
CA PRO A 510 55.76 -8.04 -28.49
C PRO A 510 56.04 -7.09 -27.33
N GLY A 511 57.31 -6.84 -27.01
CA GLY A 511 57.73 -5.95 -25.93
C GLY A 511 57.34 -4.48 -26.19
N GLU A 512 57.61 -3.97 -27.39
CA GLU A 512 57.25 -2.59 -27.78
C GLU A 512 55.71 -2.39 -27.74
N ILE A 513 54.96 -3.41 -28.13
CA ILE A 513 53.49 -3.35 -28.08
C ILE A 513 52.99 -3.25 -26.62
N LEU A 514 53.50 -4.09 -25.71
CA LEU A 514 53.16 -4.02 -24.30
C LEU A 514 53.58 -2.69 -23.67
N ASP A 515 54.78 -2.16 -23.97
CA ASP A 515 55.24 -0.85 -23.49
C ASP A 515 54.24 0.26 -23.89
N ALA A 516 53.83 0.29 -25.16
CA ALA A 516 52.88 1.28 -25.66
C ALA A 516 51.47 1.09 -25.07
N MET A 517 51.01 -0.15 -24.90
CA MET A 517 49.73 -0.46 -24.23
C MET A 517 49.76 -0.03 -22.77
N ASN A 518 50.85 -0.24 -22.03
CA ASN A 518 51.04 0.22 -20.67
C ASN A 518 50.95 1.74 -20.55
N GLN A 519 51.66 2.47 -21.39
CA GLN A 519 51.58 3.93 -21.43
C GLN A 519 50.14 4.43 -21.68
N ARG A 520 49.42 3.74 -22.55
CA ARG A 520 48.03 4.08 -22.88
C ARG A 520 47.09 3.87 -21.70
N MET A 521 47.27 2.80 -20.91
CA MET A 521 46.51 2.55 -19.70
C MET A 521 46.82 3.58 -18.61
N LEU A 522 48.07 3.90 -18.37
CA LEU A 522 48.48 4.89 -17.37
C LEU A 522 47.94 6.30 -17.65
N ALA A 523 47.80 6.68 -18.93
CA ALA A 523 47.19 7.95 -19.31
C ALA A 523 45.71 8.08 -18.94
N ARG A 524 45.08 6.98 -18.57
CA ARG A 524 43.64 6.89 -18.21
C ARG A 524 43.50 6.74 -16.70
N SER A 525 43.55 7.79 -15.93
CA SER A 525 43.67 7.88 -14.47
C SER A 525 42.56 7.23 -13.62
N GLN A 526 41.96 6.11 -14.02
CA GLN A 526 40.82 5.49 -13.29
C GLN A 526 41.19 4.27 -12.39
N GLY A 527 42.49 3.94 -12.28
CA GLY A 527 42.95 2.86 -11.39
C GLY A 527 42.36 1.50 -11.80
N GLY A 528 43.14 0.71 -12.46
CA GLY A 528 42.85 -0.67 -12.86
C GLY A 528 44.13 -1.21 -13.52
N PHE A 529 44.33 -2.51 -13.51
CA PHE A 529 45.42 -3.18 -14.16
C PHE A 529 44.90 -4.23 -15.13
N THR A 530 45.74 -4.65 -16.06
CA THR A 530 45.40 -5.69 -17.03
C THR A 530 46.56 -6.66 -17.12
N THR A 531 46.27 -7.94 -16.97
CA THR A 531 47.26 -8.96 -17.34
C THR A 531 47.20 -9.13 -18.85
N CYS A 532 48.36 -9.19 -19.49
CA CYS A 532 48.42 -9.25 -20.95
C CYS A 532 49.65 -10.03 -21.42
N LEU A 533 49.46 -10.88 -22.41
CA LEU A 533 50.54 -11.61 -23.10
C LEU A 533 50.46 -11.28 -24.59
N VAL A 534 51.55 -10.85 -25.17
CA VAL A 534 51.70 -10.65 -26.62
C VAL A 534 52.71 -11.65 -27.16
N LEU A 535 52.34 -12.34 -28.23
CA LEU A 535 53.18 -13.34 -28.88
C LEU A 535 53.25 -13.07 -30.39
N ARG A 536 54.42 -13.32 -30.99
CA ARG A 536 54.60 -13.42 -32.42
C ARG A 536 55.10 -14.84 -32.76
N VAL A 537 54.44 -15.49 -33.70
CA VAL A 537 54.90 -16.75 -34.26
C VAL A 537 55.22 -16.52 -35.71
N ASP A 538 56.47 -16.66 -36.06
CA ASP A 538 57.01 -16.46 -37.44
C ASP A 538 56.77 -17.70 -38.31
N ALA A 539 56.84 -17.53 -39.64
CA ALA A 539 56.56 -18.63 -40.57
C ALA A 539 57.59 -19.79 -40.48
N ASP A 540 58.73 -19.55 -39.87
CA ASP A 540 59.78 -20.57 -39.60
C ASP A 540 59.56 -21.32 -38.27
N GLY A 541 58.50 -20.98 -37.52
CA GLY A 541 58.19 -21.54 -36.20
C GLY A 541 58.92 -20.84 -35.05
N THR A 542 59.59 -19.71 -35.25
CA THR A 542 60.16 -18.94 -34.15
C THR A 542 59.05 -18.24 -33.39
N LEU A 543 58.84 -18.58 -32.08
CA LEU A 543 57.92 -17.94 -31.14
C LEU A 543 58.69 -16.85 -30.36
N THR A 544 58.22 -15.62 -30.41
CA THR A 544 58.68 -14.51 -29.55
C THR A 544 57.55 -14.04 -28.70
N ALA A 545 57.73 -13.96 -27.37
CA ALA A 545 56.71 -13.60 -26.40
C ALA A 545 57.22 -12.51 -25.44
N ALA A 546 56.31 -11.60 -25.08
CA ALA A 546 56.46 -10.68 -23.95
C ALA A 546 55.23 -10.76 -23.05
N ASN A 547 55.44 -10.75 -21.72
CA ASN A 547 54.39 -11.04 -20.73
C ASN A 547 54.29 -9.92 -19.70
N ALA A 548 53.08 -9.36 -19.58
CA ALA A 548 52.73 -8.36 -18.60
C ALA A 548 51.83 -8.98 -17.48
N GLY A 549 52.38 -9.93 -16.72
CA GLY A 549 51.72 -10.56 -15.60
C GLY A 549 50.57 -11.53 -15.94
N HIS A 550 50.50 -11.98 -17.19
CA HIS A 550 49.49 -12.96 -17.64
C HIS A 550 50.00 -14.39 -17.42
N LEU A 551 49.07 -15.36 -17.45
CA LEU A 551 49.42 -16.78 -17.33
C LEU A 551 50.41 -17.20 -18.44
N ALA A 552 51.38 -18.05 -18.07
CA ALA A 552 52.33 -18.58 -19.03
C ALA A 552 51.62 -19.51 -20.04
N PRO A 553 52.05 -19.49 -21.33
CA PRO A 553 51.48 -20.38 -22.36
C PRO A 553 51.91 -21.83 -22.13
N TYR A 554 51.16 -22.76 -22.70
CA TYR A 554 51.53 -24.18 -22.75
C TYR A 554 51.97 -24.56 -24.15
N ILE A 555 53.05 -25.38 -24.26
CA ILE A 555 53.46 -26.01 -25.50
C ILE A 555 53.38 -27.53 -25.28
N ASP A 556 52.56 -28.24 -26.06
CA ASP A 556 52.29 -29.67 -25.95
C ASP A 556 52.01 -30.13 -24.50
N GLY A 557 51.19 -29.35 -23.79
CA GLY A 557 50.78 -29.61 -22.40
C GLY A 557 51.81 -29.26 -21.34
N LYS A 558 52.94 -28.70 -21.69
CA LYS A 558 53.95 -28.23 -20.74
C LYS A 558 53.95 -26.72 -20.67
N GLU A 559 53.92 -26.19 -19.44
CA GLU A 559 54.03 -24.76 -19.23
C GLU A 559 55.36 -24.23 -19.77
N PHE A 560 55.23 -23.16 -20.50
CA PHE A 560 56.36 -22.50 -21.11
C PHE A 560 56.70 -21.21 -20.37
N ALA A 561 57.80 -21.20 -19.62
CA ALA A 561 58.21 -20.04 -18.83
C ALA A 561 58.57 -18.85 -19.71
N THR A 562 57.83 -17.77 -19.57
CA THR A 562 58.16 -16.44 -20.12
C THR A 562 58.64 -15.54 -18.99
N GLU A 563 59.53 -14.59 -19.31
CA GLU A 563 59.84 -13.54 -18.34
C GLU A 563 58.59 -12.70 -18.10
N SER A 564 58.08 -12.71 -16.83
CA SER A 564 56.84 -12.04 -16.49
C SER A 564 57.11 -10.65 -15.90
N GLY A 565 56.63 -9.62 -16.58
CA GLY A 565 56.65 -8.24 -16.10
C GLY A 565 55.44 -7.93 -15.21
N LEU A 566 55.35 -6.67 -14.75
CA LEU A 566 54.15 -6.20 -14.01
C LEU A 566 52.95 -6.08 -14.95
N PRO A 567 51.73 -6.32 -14.47
CA PRO A 567 50.53 -6.04 -15.23
C PRO A 567 50.47 -4.61 -15.76
N LEU A 568 49.86 -4.42 -16.93
CA LEU A 568 49.70 -3.11 -17.55
C LEU A 568 48.90 -2.16 -16.64
N GLY A 569 49.33 -0.90 -16.59
CA GLY A 569 48.69 0.16 -15.82
C GLY A 569 49.15 0.29 -14.36
N LEU A 570 50.07 -0.57 -13.88
CA LEU A 570 50.60 -0.51 -12.51
C LEU A 570 51.82 0.42 -12.35
N ALA A 571 52.73 0.42 -13.29
CA ALA A 571 53.97 1.20 -13.19
C ALA A 571 54.36 1.84 -14.54
N ALA A 572 54.78 3.09 -14.52
CA ALA A 572 55.20 3.81 -15.73
C ALA A 572 56.56 3.33 -16.30
N GLU A 573 57.39 2.79 -15.44
CA GLU A 573 58.76 2.34 -15.78
C GLU A 573 58.81 0.82 -16.04
N ALA A 574 57.61 0.16 -16.17
CA ALA A 574 57.58 -1.25 -16.50
C ALA A 574 58.13 -1.47 -17.92
N HIS A 575 59.09 -2.39 -18.06
CA HIS A 575 59.62 -2.88 -19.33
C HIS A 575 59.26 -4.34 -19.50
N PHE A 576 58.98 -4.76 -20.74
CA PHE A 576 58.55 -6.11 -21.05
C PHE A 576 59.59 -6.79 -21.95
N GLU A 577 60.40 -7.65 -21.33
CA GLU A 577 61.45 -8.37 -22.02
C GLU A 577 60.88 -9.44 -22.94
N GLU A 578 61.56 -9.61 -24.12
CA GLU A 578 61.12 -10.62 -25.06
C GLU A 578 61.94 -11.92 -24.88
N SER A 579 61.17 -13.03 -24.84
CA SER A 579 61.76 -14.37 -24.84
C SER A 579 61.43 -15.05 -26.17
N SER A 580 62.45 -15.63 -26.80
CA SER A 580 62.33 -16.28 -28.13
C SER A 580 62.67 -17.76 -28.09
N PHE A 581 61.87 -18.60 -28.75
CA PHE A 581 61.97 -20.06 -28.75
C PHE A 581 61.56 -20.67 -30.09
N PRO A 582 62.17 -21.76 -30.52
CA PRO A 582 61.72 -22.50 -31.69
C PRO A 582 60.53 -23.42 -31.33
N MET A 583 59.43 -23.31 -32.05
CA MET A 583 58.36 -24.32 -32.03
C MET A 583 58.72 -25.47 -32.98
N LEU A 584 58.54 -26.69 -32.52
CA LEU A 584 58.66 -27.88 -33.37
C LEU A 584 57.46 -27.99 -34.34
N PRO A 585 57.62 -28.55 -35.51
CA PRO A 585 56.55 -28.87 -36.43
C PRO A 585 55.47 -29.70 -35.69
N LEU A 586 54.19 -29.32 -35.88
CA LEU A 586 53.01 -29.93 -35.24
C LEU A 586 52.87 -29.64 -33.75
N ALA A 587 53.80 -28.90 -33.13
CA ALA A 587 53.63 -28.47 -31.73
C ALA A 587 52.37 -27.59 -31.58
N ARG A 588 51.65 -27.78 -30.47
CA ARG A 588 50.47 -27.01 -30.13
C ARG A 588 50.81 -26.01 -29.03
N LEU A 589 50.61 -24.73 -29.33
CA LEU A 589 50.62 -23.65 -28.36
C LEU A 589 49.21 -23.42 -27.83
N THR A 590 49.07 -23.32 -26.51
CA THR A 590 47.79 -23.06 -25.84
C THR A 590 47.92 -21.88 -24.90
N LEU A 591 47.05 -20.89 -25.06
CA LEU A 591 46.92 -19.69 -24.24
C LEU A 591 45.59 -19.73 -23.52
N ILE A 592 45.56 -19.34 -22.25
CA ILE A 592 44.37 -19.35 -21.42
C ILE A 592 44.32 -18.10 -20.55
N THR A 593 43.13 -17.68 -20.15
CA THR A 593 42.93 -16.72 -19.07
C THR A 593 42.73 -17.45 -17.75
N ASP A 594 42.75 -16.72 -16.64
CA ASP A 594 42.64 -17.27 -15.29
C ASP A 594 41.31 -17.96 -15.01
N GLY A 595 40.22 -17.60 -15.70
CA GLY A 595 38.91 -18.28 -15.60
C GLY A 595 38.97 -19.77 -15.89
N VAL A 596 40.02 -20.29 -16.59
CA VAL A 596 40.22 -21.75 -16.74
C VAL A 596 40.75 -22.35 -15.45
N VAL A 597 41.80 -21.81 -14.87
CA VAL A 597 42.49 -22.33 -13.68
C VAL A 597 41.70 -22.03 -12.40
N GLU A 598 40.95 -20.94 -12.38
CA GLU A 598 40.14 -20.49 -11.23
C GLU A 598 38.71 -21.03 -11.24
N ALA A 599 38.31 -21.79 -12.25
CA ALA A 599 37.01 -22.47 -12.26
C ALA A 599 36.81 -23.30 -11.00
N ARG A 600 35.66 -23.13 -10.32
CA ARG A 600 35.39 -23.73 -8.99
C ARG A 600 34.27 -24.75 -9.02
N SER A 601 34.55 -25.92 -8.45
CA SER A 601 33.50 -26.90 -8.23
C SER A 601 32.49 -26.45 -7.17
N ALA A 602 31.35 -27.12 -7.08
CA ALA A 602 30.35 -26.89 -6.05
C ALA A 602 30.89 -27.08 -4.60
N SER A 603 32.02 -27.80 -4.44
CA SER A 603 32.73 -27.95 -3.15
C SER A 603 33.76 -26.85 -2.89
N GLY A 604 33.95 -25.90 -3.80
CA GLY A 604 34.92 -24.81 -3.69
C GLY A 604 36.34 -25.19 -4.11
N GLU A 605 36.56 -26.36 -4.72
CA GLU A 605 37.87 -26.79 -5.24
C GLU A 605 38.15 -26.10 -6.57
N LEU A 606 39.39 -25.60 -6.79
CA LEU A 606 39.83 -25.01 -8.05
C LEU A 606 40.13 -26.08 -9.08
N PHE A 607 39.92 -25.76 -10.37
CA PHE A 607 40.36 -26.57 -11.49
C PHE A 607 41.88 -26.72 -11.46
N GLY A 608 42.57 -25.62 -11.31
CA GLY A 608 43.99 -25.52 -10.99
C GLY A 608 44.92 -25.84 -12.16
N PHE A 609 46.22 -25.54 -11.97
CA PHE A 609 47.26 -25.71 -13.00
C PHE A 609 47.48 -27.17 -13.38
N ASP A 610 47.45 -28.11 -12.45
CA ASP A 610 47.70 -29.53 -12.71
C ASP A 610 46.68 -30.13 -13.72
N ARG A 611 45.40 -29.84 -13.52
CA ARG A 611 44.33 -30.30 -14.46
C ARG A 611 44.46 -29.57 -15.80
N THR A 612 44.78 -28.30 -15.78
CA THR A 612 44.97 -27.50 -16.99
C THR A 612 46.09 -28.06 -17.83
N ALA A 613 47.26 -28.39 -17.23
CA ALA A 613 48.40 -28.97 -17.95
C ALA A 613 48.06 -30.29 -18.65
N VAL A 614 47.22 -31.14 -18.00
CA VAL A 614 46.79 -32.42 -18.58
C VAL A 614 45.99 -32.24 -19.88
N ILE A 615 45.13 -31.21 -19.92
CA ILE A 615 44.22 -30.98 -21.07
C ILE A 615 44.75 -29.90 -22.06
N ALA A 616 45.85 -29.23 -21.75
CA ALA A 616 46.37 -28.12 -22.55
C ALA A 616 46.81 -28.52 -23.97
N SER A 617 46.94 -29.81 -24.28
CA SER A 617 47.18 -30.32 -25.63
C SER A 617 45.91 -30.60 -26.44
N GLU A 618 44.72 -30.45 -25.83
CA GLU A 618 43.42 -30.66 -26.48
C GLU A 618 42.98 -29.41 -27.29
N SER A 619 41.80 -29.47 -27.94
CA SER A 619 41.22 -28.33 -28.67
C SER A 619 40.79 -27.22 -27.71
N ALA A 620 40.74 -25.98 -28.21
CA ALA A 620 40.28 -24.84 -27.41
C ALA A 620 38.87 -25.06 -26.84
N GLU A 621 37.97 -25.66 -27.62
CA GLU A 621 36.61 -25.96 -27.16
C GLU A 621 36.58 -27.03 -26.04
N THR A 622 37.43 -28.09 -26.15
CA THR A 622 37.53 -29.14 -25.12
C THR A 622 38.01 -28.56 -23.79
N ILE A 623 39.03 -27.70 -23.82
CA ILE A 623 39.57 -27.04 -22.63
C ILE A 623 38.52 -26.14 -21.97
N ALA A 624 37.88 -25.27 -22.80
CA ALA A 624 36.85 -24.35 -22.30
C ALA A 624 35.64 -25.06 -21.74
N GLN A 625 35.17 -26.16 -22.36
CA GLN A 625 34.08 -26.97 -21.85
C GLN A 625 34.42 -27.68 -20.54
N ALA A 626 35.65 -28.18 -20.40
CA ALA A 626 36.09 -28.83 -19.17
C ALA A 626 36.09 -27.87 -17.98
N ALA A 627 36.63 -26.63 -18.16
CA ALA A 627 36.62 -25.60 -17.15
C ALA A 627 35.17 -25.16 -16.82
N GLN A 628 34.33 -24.95 -17.84
CA GLN A 628 32.94 -24.55 -17.68
C GLN A 628 32.10 -25.59 -16.95
N ALA A 629 32.27 -26.88 -17.27
CA ALA A 629 31.58 -27.99 -16.61
C ALA A 629 32.04 -28.17 -15.17
N PHE A 630 33.27 -27.81 -14.83
CA PHE A 630 33.78 -27.84 -13.46
C PHE A 630 33.17 -26.73 -12.60
N GLY A 631 32.90 -25.55 -13.16
CA GLY A 631 32.17 -24.44 -12.55
C GLY A 631 32.79 -23.08 -12.88
N GLN A 632 32.11 -22.32 -13.73
CA GLN A 632 32.59 -21.01 -14.21
C GLN A 632 32.27 -19.90 -13.22
N GLU A 633 33.28 -19.17 -12.73
CA GLU A 633 33.14 -17.95 -11.91
C GLU A 633 33.65 -16.69 -12.61
N ASP A 634 34.57 -16.85 -13.60
CA ASP A 634 35.11 -15.75 -14.42
C ASP A 634 35.08 -16.07 -15.90
N ASP A 635 35.45 -15.10 -16.73
CA ASP A 635 35.49 -15.25 -18.18
C ASP A 635 36.52 -16.34 -18.58
N ILE A 636 36.15 -17.21 -19.49
CA ILE A 636 37.00 -18.28 -19.99
C ILE A 636 37.40 -17.95 -21.41
N THR A 637 38.68 -17.67 -21.60
CA THR A 637 39.27 -17.52 -22.95
C THR A 637 40.36 -18.56 -23.15
N VAL A 638 40.21 -19.32 -24.21
CA VAL A 638 41.21 -20.33 -24.65
C VAL A 638 41.52 -20.12 -26.11
N LEU A 639 42.80 -20.03 -26.42
CA LEU A 639 43.32 -19.94 -27.77
C LEU A 639 44.34 -21.05 -27.99
N THR A 640 44.17 -21.84 -29.05
CA THR A 640 45.17 -22.87 -29.47
C THR A 640 45.68 -22.56 -30.86
N LEU A 641 46.98 -22.75 -31.07
CA LEU A 641 47.64 -22.61 -32.35
C LEU A 641 48.52 -23.83 -32.58
N GLN A 642 48.32 -24.53 -33.68
CA GLN A 642 49.18 -25.63 -34.11
C GLN A 642 50.02 -25.19 -35.31
N PHE A 643 51.34 -25.35 -35.21
CA PHE A 643 52.27 -24.97 -36.24
C PHE A 643 52.49 -26.13 -37.24
N SER A 644 52.20 -25.90 -38.51
CA SER A 644 52.41 -26.84 -39.61
C SER A 644 53.20 -26.14 -40.71
N PRO A 645 54.55 -26.30 -40.76
CA PRO A 645 55.36 -25.62 -41.75
C PRO A 645 54.82 -25.92 -43.15
N VAL A 646 54.63 -24.86 -43.94
CA VAL A 646 54.32 -25.01 -45.38
C VAL A 646 55.58 -25.55 -46.09
N GLU A 647 55.52 -26.78 -46.62
CA GLU A 647 56.54 -27.27 -47.50
C GLU A 647 56.66 -26.28 -48.67
N VAL A 648 57.74 -25.53 -48.73
CA VAL A 648 58.09 -24.76 -49.92
C VAL A 648 58.51 -25.75 -50.98
N ILE A 649 57.55 -26.14 -51.82
CA ILE A 649 57.90 -26.89 -53.08
C ILE A 649 58.68 -25.92 -53.95
N HIS A 650 60.00 -26.00 -53.90
CA HIS A 650 60.82 -25.33 -54.87
C HIS A 650 60.53 -25.96 -56.26
N ALA A 651 59.80 -25.24 -57.09
CA ALA A 651 59.53 -25.56 -58.48
C ALA A 651 60.72 -25.06 -59.35
#